data_91f2b3b78f8f9507b0ad631f2d127512
#
_entry.id   91f2b3b78f8f9507b0ad631f2d127512
#
_cell.length_a   1.000
_cell.length_b   1.000
_cell.length_c   1.000
_cell.angle_alpha   90.00
_cell.angle_beta   90.00
_cell.angle_gamma   90.00
#
_symmetry.space_group_name_H-M   'P 1'
#
loop_
_entity.id
_entity.type
_entity.pdbx_description
1 polymer ?
#
loop_
_entity_poly.entity_id
_entity_poly.type
_entity_poly.pdbx_seq_one_letter_code
_entity_poly.pdbx_strand_id
1 'polypeptide(L)'
;MTRAGLKQYAAALGMVLACFLNDVATAAEQSRPKIGVVLSGGGARGAAHVGVLKILDEMRVPVDAVAGTSMGAVVGGLYASGMAPADIERLIRSLNWQDAFQDRPPREELGFRRKQDDRNFLVRYALGVTEEGFVLPRGLIQGQKLEQILRNATIPVTEIHNFDDLPIPFRAVATDLETGEAVVMDSGDLVSAMRASMSAPGVFAPVQRDGRLLADGGLVDNLPVEIARAMGVDVLIVVDVSFPLYNREELTSPLEVTNQAFAILIRTRTQEQRKSLSASDVIVDPELGRFPSADFSRVPQAIRAGERAAAQKQSALQDLSLSEQGYRAYLAARRSDDLKTPVIDFVRADENSSAYAALIEATMKDLVGKQFDKEIVGKRLSGLYALDRFESIDYSLVEEGGQNGLELDLRRKSWGPNYVRVGLNLEDDFEGNSRYNAAARLIVTELNALGGEWLTDLQIGENPRFFTEFYQPLSLASRYFIAPQAAFEERSVFSLQGRDRTAEYRVRSTYGGLDVGRELSNWGEMRIGVRRGSERSRILIGDPELPTDEFERGGIFARFSYDKLDSIFFPRHGQQFELQWRGERSNFGADEEFDTFETTWLVARSFDRHTLIFWADAGTTDDPPETPESFFSLGGFFNLSGLPPGFLAGPHYGIGRLLYYRRIGRGGEGVLDFPAYAGLSLEAGNTWLERSDMSLDDLRTNGSLFFGVDSPLGPLYLAAGFDEDGDKAFYLFLGRTF
;
A
#
# COMPACT_ATOMS: atom_id res chain seq x y z
N MET A 1 -60.94 56.78 50.62
CA MET A 1 -60.32 55.81 49.71
C MET A 1 -59.70 54.69 50.54
N THR A 2 -60.28 53.54 50.50
CA THR A 2 -59.94 52.40 51.34
C THR A 2 -58.68 51.69 50.87
N ARG A 3 -57.88 51.19 51.83
CA ARG A 3 -56.63 50.38 51.53
C ARG A 3 -56.78 49.22 50.53
N ALA A 4 -58.01 48.87 50.20
CA ALA A 4 -58.30 47.81 49.21
C ALA A 4 -58.10 48.25 47.73
N GLY A 5 -58.42 49.52 47.41
CA GLY A 5 -58.27 50.09 46.07
C GLY A 5 -56.79 50.23 45.61
N LEU A 6 -55.90 50.55 46.54
CA LEU A 6 -54.47 50.71 46.24
C LEU A 6 -53.76 49.38 45.88
N LYS A 7 -54.21 48.26 46.48
CA LYS A 7 -53.69 46.90 46.15
C LYS A 7 -54.13 46.40 44.77
N GLN A 8 -55.36 46.81 44.37
CA GLN A 8 -55.85 46.42 43.04
C GLN A 8 -55.14 47.18 41.90
N TYR A 9 -54.83 48.45 42.09
CA TYR A 9 -54.06 49.24 41.11
C TYR A 9 -52.59 48.84 41.08
N ALA A 10 -51.98 48.46 42.19
CA ALA A 10 -50.63 47.92 42.22
C ALA A 10 -50.53 46.52 41.52
N ALA A 11 -51.55 45.69 41.73
CA ALA A 11 -51.59 44.35 41.01
C ALA A 11 -51.85 44.52 39.52
N ALA A 12 -52.70 45.47 39.11
CA ALA A 12 -52.95 45.75 37.69
C ALA A 12 -51.69 46.36 36.99
N LEU A 13 -50.97 47.26 37.67
CA LEU A 13 -49.73 47.85 37.15
C LEU A 13 -48.60 46.84 37.10
N GLY A 14 -48.52 45.91 38.09
CA GLY A 14 -47.56 44.79 38.07
C GLY A 14 -47.83 43.80 36.94
N MET A 15 -49.11 43.53 36.61
CA MET A 15 -49.49 42.64 35.52
C MET A 15 -49.25 43.28 34.15
N VAL A 16 -49.49 44.60 33.98
CA VAL A 16 -49.20 45.34 32.79
C VAL A 16 -47.66 45.45 32.57
N LEU A 17 -46.89 45.66 33.65
CA LEU A 17 -45.43 45.68 33.56
C LEU A 17 -44.84 44.26 33.24
N ALA A 18 -45.47 43.21 33.78
CA ALA A 18 -45.09 41.82 33.49
C ALA A 18 -45.44 41.45 32.04
N CYS A 19 -46.56 41.92 31.48
CA CYS A 19 -46.88 41.75 30.05
C CYS A 19 -45.90 42.53 29.14
N PHE A 20 -45.53 43.77 29.51
CA PHE A 20 -44.52 44.52 28.75
C PHE A 20 -43.10 43.93 28.87
N LEU A 21 -42.77 43.31 30.01
CA LEU A 21 -41.49 42.61 30.16
C LEU A 21 -41.47 41.23 29.45
N ASN A 22 -42.60 40.59 29.31
CA ASN A 22 -42.72 39.39 28.47
C ASN A 22 -42.71 39.74 26.96
N ASP A 23 -43.32 40.86 26.53
CA ASP A 23 -43.26 41.29 25.14
C ASP A 23 -41.85 41.80 24.73
N VAL A 24 -41.04 42.27 25.70
CA VAL A 24 -39.63 42.64 25.46
C VAL A 24 -38.73 41.38 25.47
N ALA A 25 -39.14 40.28 26.10
CA ALA A 25 -38.45 39.01 26.08
C ALA A 25 -38.77 38.16 24.84
N THR A 26 -39.86 38.48 24.12
CA THR A 26 -40.19 37.96 22.77
C THR A 26 -39.86 38.98 21.65
N ALA A 27 -38.92 39.93 21.87
CA ALA A 27 -38.24 40.57 20.80
C ALA A 27 -37.57 39.43 19.98
N ALA A 28 -38.17 39.14 18.82
CA ALA A 28 -37.75 38.11 17.91
C ALA A 28 -36.22 38.00 17.97
N GLU A 29 -35.70 36.84 18.35
CA GLU A 29 -34.41 36.42 17.87
C GLU A 29 -34.47 36.61 16.34
N GLN A 30 -33.96 37.73 15.86
CA GLN A 30 -33.68 37.86 14.43
C GLN A 30 -32.77 36.71 14.16
N SER A 31 -33.37 35.62 13.60
CA SER A 31 -32.62 34.43 13.26
C SER A 31 -31.52 34.91 12.33
N ARG A 32 -30.27 34.79 12.81
CA ARG A 32 -29.13 35.13 11.98
C ARG A 32 -29.21 34.35 10.67
N PRO A 33 -28.65 34.86 9.58
CA PRO A 33 -28.60 34.10 8.35
C PRO A 33 -27.87 32.77 8.58
N LYS A 34 -28.44 31.69 8.07
CA LYS A 34 -27.77 30.38 8.04
C LYS A 34 -26.66 30.40 6.99
N ILE A 35 -25.48 29.97 7.37
CA ILE A 35 -24.28 30.04 6.52
C ILE A 35 -23.89 28.64 6.07
N GLY A 36 -23.85 28.44 4.74
CA GLY A 36 -23.32 27.24 4.11
C GLY A 36 -21.89 27.43 3.63
N VAL A 37 -21.07 26.40 3.78
CA VAL A 37 -19.71 26.37 3.20
C VAL A 37 -19.67 25.38 2.05
N VAL A 38 -19.19 25.83 0.88
CA VAL A 38 -18.99 25.03 -0.32
C VAL A 38 -17.50 24.84 -0.56
N LEU A 39 -17.05 23.58 -0.62
CA LEU A 39 -15.65 23.23 -0.77
C LEU A 39 -15.45 22.45 -2.08
N SER A 40 -14.74 23.04 -3.03
CA SER A 40 -14.49 22.40 -4.34
C SER A 40 -13.52 21.23 -4.26
N GLY A 41 -13.54 20.35 -5.25
CA GLY A 41 -12.48 19.39 -5.50
C GLY A 41 -11.19 20.05 -5.97
N GLY A 42 -10.06 19.36 -5.76
CA GLY A 42 -8.76 19.86 -6.20
C GLY A 42 -7.53 19.06 -5.77
N GLY A 43 -7.71 17.86 -5.24
CA GLY A 43 -6.61 17.02 -4.73
C GLY A 43 -5.82 17.76 -3.64
N ALA A 44 -4.49 17.73 -3.70
CA ALA A 44 -3.60 18.39 -2.72
C ALA A 44 -3.87 19.91 -2.56
N ARG A 45 -4.40 20.57 -3.61
CA ARG A 45 -4.81 21.98 -3.57
C ARG A 45 -5.94 22.22 -2.55
N GLY A 46 -6.79 21.19 -2.33
CA GLY A 46 -7.90 21.23 -1.37
C GLY A 46 -7.46 21.40 0.08
N ALA A 47 -6.19 21.21 0.40
CA ALA A 47 -5.66 21.59 1.72
C ALA A 47 -5.85 23.09 2.03
N ALA A 48 -6.04 23.94 1.03
CA ALA A 48 -6.36 25.35 1.22
C ALA A 48 -7.70 25.58 1.94
N HIS A 49 -8.65 24.64 1.82
CA HIS A 49 -9.92 24.68 2.56
C HIS A 49 -9.69 24.76 4.07
N VAL A 50 -8.70 24.01 4.58
CA VAL A 50 -8.34 24.05 6.01
C VAL A 50 -7.93 25.46 6.44
N GLY A 51 -7.12 26.14 5.62
CA GLY A 51 -6.72 27.52 5.88
C GLY A 51 -7.90 28.48 5.91
N VAL A 52 -8.89 28.30 5.02
CA VAL A 52 -10.12 29.10 5.03
C VAL A 52 -10.94 28.81 6.29
N LEU A 53 -11.18 27.54 6.64
CA LEU A 53 -11.92 27.16 7.84
C LEU A 53 -11.28 27.70 9.13
N LYS A 54 -9.95 27.78 9.22
CA LYS A 54 -9.22 28.39 10.34
C LYS A 54 -9.57 29.87 10.49
N ILE A 55 -9.58 30.63 9.39
CA ILE A 55 -9.93 32.05 9.41
C ILE A 55 -11.40 32.23 9.78
N LEU A 56 -12.32 31.38 9.29
CA LEU A 56 -13.72 31.41 9.70
C LEU A 56 -13.87 31.19 11.21
N ASP A 57 -13.13 30.24 11.78
CA ASP A 57 -13.11 29.96 13.20
C ASP A 57 -12.54 31.14 14.01
N GLU A 58 -11.40 31.69 13.58
CA GLU A 58 -10.78 32.86 14.19
C GLU A 58 -11.69 34.10 14.16
N MET A 59 -12.42 34.30 13.09
CA MET A 59 -13.37 35.38 12.92
C MET A 59 -14.74 35.10 13.55
N ARG A 60 -14.95 33.94 14.14
CA ARG A 60 -16.21 33.51 14.76
C ARG A 60 -17.39 33.47 13.78
N VAL A 61 -17.15 33.07 12.55
CA VAL A 61 -18.19 32.83 11.54
C VAL A 61 -18.79 31.45 11.78
N PRO A 62 -20.09 31.34 12.10
CA PRO A 62 -20.73 30.05 12.30
C PRO A 62 -20.98 29.37 10.93
N VAL A 63 -20.87 28.07 10.88
CA VAL A 63 -21.17 27.27 9.70
C VAL A 63 -22.32 26.32 10.02
N ASP A 64 -23.43 26.44 9.28
CA ASP A 64 -24.66 25.69 9.51
C ASP A 64 -24.83 24.50 8.58
N ALA A 65 -24.10 24.48 7.46
CA ALA A 65 -24.08 23.36 6.51
C ALA A 65 -22.77 23.33 5.71
N VAL A 66 -22.35 22.16 5.29
CA VAL A 66 -21.17 21.98 4.45
C VAL A 66 -21.52 21.09 3.26
N ALA A 67 -21.17 21.52 2.04
CA ALA A 67 -21.18 20.66 0.85
C ALA A 67 -19.79 20.63 0.22
N GLY A 68 -19.32 19.43 -0.13
CA GLY A 68 -17.97 19.27 -0.63
C GLY A 68 -17.85 18.21 -1.72
N THR A 69 -16.84 18.39 -2.57
CA THR A 69 -16.48 17.44 -3.62
C THR A 69 -15.01 17.07 -3.50
N SER A 70 -14.67 15.77 -3.67
CA SER A 70 -13.28 15.27 -3.66
C SER A 70 -12.55 15.65 -2.36
N MET A 71 -11.40 16.32 -2.41
CA MET A 71 -10.71 16.80 -1.21
C MET A 71 -11.58 17.79 -0.40
N GLY A 72 -12.48 18.52 -1.05
CA GLY A 72 -13.47 19.35 -0.36
C GLY A 72 -14.46 18.53 0.46
N ALA A 73 -14.82 17.31 0.01
CA ALA A 73 -15.65 16.39 0.78
C ALA A 73 -14.86 15.79 1.96
N VAL A 74 -13.57 15.51 1.79
CA VAL A 74 -12.71 15.02 2.88
C VAL A 74 -12.55 16.09 3.98
N VAL A 75 -12.14 17.31 3.62
CA VAL A 75 -11.98 18.40 4.59
C VAL A 75 -13.31 18.80 5.20
N GLY A 76 -14.37 18.86 4.36
CA GLY A 76 -15.73 19.19 4.78
C GLY A 76 -16.33 18.15 5.73
N GLY A 77 -16.16 16.85 5.44
CA GLY A 77 -16.62 15.75 6.27
C GLY A 77 -15.92 15.68 7.63
N LEU A 78 -14.59 15.90 7.65
CA LEU A 78 -13.82 16.02 8.89
C LEU A 78 -14.29 17.23 9.73
N TYR A 79 -14.56 18.36 9.08
CA TYR A 79 -15.07 19.54 9.76
C TYR A 79 -16.52 19.34 10.26
N ALA A 80 -17.35 18.70 9.45
CA ALA A 80 -18.73 18.39 9.78
C ALA A 80 -18.85 17.36 10.93
N SER A 81 -17.86 16.46 11.08
CA SER A 81 -17.78 15.53 12.20
C SER A 81 -17.44 16.21 13.56
N GLY A 82 -17.25 17.55 13.56
CA GLY A 82 -16.92 18.33 14.76
C GLY A 82 -15.43 18.56 14.98
N MET A 83 -14.56 18.06 14.11
CA MET A 83 -13.12 18.27 14.23
C MET A 83 -12.77 19.75 14.02
N ALA A 84 -11.98 20.32 14.91
CA ALA A 84 -11.54 21.71 14.80
C ALA A 84 -10.58 21.88 13.60
N PRO A 85 -10.60 23.03 12.89
CA PRO A 85 -9.72 23.27 11.75
C PRO A 85 -8.22 23.09 12.05
N ALA A 86 -7.79 23.43 13.27
CA ALA A 86 -6.42 23.21 13.71
C ALA A 86 -6.04 21.71 13.84
N ASP A 87 -6.99 20.85 14.20
CA ASP A 87 -6.80 19.41 14.29
C ASP A 87 -6.78 18.76 12.90
N ILE A 88 -7.64 19.26 11.99
CA ILE A 88 -7.60 18.86 10.57
C ILE A 88 -6.25 19.24 9.95
N GLU A 89 -5.74 20.45 10.21
CA GLU A 89 -4.40 20.85 9.76
C GLU A 89 -3.33 19.90 10.30
N ARG A 90 -3.37 19.59 11.60
CA ARG A 90 -2.41 18.69 12.24
C ARG A 90 -2.45 17.30 11.61
N LEU A 91 -3.64 16.76 11.39
CA LEU A 91 -3.84 15.47 10.74
C LEU A 91 -3.23 15.49 9.33
N ILE A 92 -3.68 16.39 8.45
CA ILE A 92 -3.27 16.44 7.04
C ILE A 92 -1.76 16.68 6.88
N ARG A 93 -1.14 17.48 7.78
CA ARG A 93 0.31 17.73 7.77
C ARG A 93 1.13 16.57 8.32
N SER A 94 0.57 15.78 9.23
CA SER A 94 1.27 14.63 9.80
C SER A 94 1.25 13.40 8.88
N LEU A 95 0.35 13.37 7.89
CA LEU A 95 0.24 12.24 6.98
C LEU A 95 1.48 12.10 6.08
N ASN A 96 2.02 10.90 6.05
CA ASN A 96 2.85 10.48 4.93
C ASN A 96 1.94 10.11 3.76
N TRP A 97 1.66 11.07 2.89
CA TRP A 97 0.74 10.89 1.76
C TRP A 97 1.16 9.77 0.81
N GLN A 98 2.47 9.59 0.62
CA GLN A 98 2.97 8.49 -0.19
C GLN A 98 2.59 7.13 0.41
N ASP A 99 2.70 6.99 1.72
CA ASP A 99 2.28 5.78 2.42
C ASP A 99 0.76 5.64 2.48
N ALA A 100 0.02 6.74 2.68
CA ALA A 100 -1.44 6.75 2.72
C ALA A 100 -2.09 6.31 1.39
N PHE A 101 -1.40 6.52 0.26
CA PHE A 101 -1.81 6.10 -1.07
C PHE A 101 -1.23 4.74 -1.49
N GLN A 102 -0.51 4.06 -0.62
CA GLN A 102 -0.03 2.70 -0.85
C GLN A 102 -0.96 1.68 -0.21
N ASP A 103 -1.71 0.96 -1.03
CA ASP A 103 -2.62 -0.08 -0.54
C ASP A 103 -1.88 -1.30 -0.02
N ARG A 104 -0.71 -1.57 -0.58
CA ARG A 104 0.06 -2.73 -0.16
C ARG A 104 0.64 -2.49 1.23
N PRO A 105 0.41 -3.41 2.18
CA PRO A 105 1.09 -3.34 3.46
C PRO A 105 2.60 -3.26 3.27
N PRO A 106 3.34 -2.60 4.17
CA PRO A 106 4.80 -2.67 4.16
C PRO A 106 5.24 -4.13 4.06
N ARG A 107 6.28 -4.41 3.26
CA ARG A 107 6.73 -5.79 3.04
C ARG A 107 7.00 -6.53 4.33
N GLU A 108 7.48 -5.84 5.35
CA GLU A 108 7.73 -6.40 6.69
C GLU A 108 6.46 -6.98 7.34
N GLU A 109 5.28 -6.46 7.00
CA GLU A 109 3.98 -6.88 7.54
C GLU A 109 3.31 -7.98 6.72
N LEU A 110 3.71 -8.17 5.46
CA LEU A 110 3.17 -9.24 4.61
C LEU A 110 3.36 -10.61 5.23
N GLY A 111 2.39 -11.51 5.04
CA GLY A 111 2.53 -12.92 5.33
C GLY A 111 3.76 -13.51 4.66
N PHE A 112 4.45 -14.46 5.32
CA PHE A 112 5.74 -14.96 4.84
C PHE A 112 5.62 -15.56 3.42
N ARG A 113 4.52 -16.25 3.11
CA ARG A 113 4.24 -16.79 1.77
C ARG A 113 4.19 -15.69 0.70
N ARG A 114 3.55 -14.56 0.99
CA ARG A 114 3.50 -13.41 0.05
C ARG A 114 4.87 -12.77 -0.16
N LYS A 115 5.75 -12.79 0.84
CA LYS A 115 7.15 -12.36 0.69
C LYS A 115 7.94 -13.28 -0.24
N GLN A 116 7.65 -14.58 -0.24
CA GLN A 116 8.25 -15.53 -1.19
C GLN A 116 7.77 -15.28 -2.62
N ASP A 117 6.49 -14.92 -2.81
CA ASP A 117 5.99 -14.54 -4.13
C ASP A 117 6.76 -13.35 -4.71
N ASP A 118 7.03 -12.32 -3.91
CA ASP A 118 7.82 -11.15 -4.32
C ASP A 118 9.28 -11.49 -4.63
N ARG A 119 9.83 -12.46 -3.92
CA ARG A 119 11.20 -12.93 -4.13
C ARG A 119 11.36 -13.63 -5.49
N ASN A 120 10.34 -14.35 -5.93
CA ASN A 120 10.39 -15.16 -7.13
C ASN A 120 9.88 -14.43 -8.39
N PHE A 121 8.93 -13.48 -8.22
CA PHE A 121 8.28 -12.76 -9.32
C PHE A 121 8.35 -11.26 -9.10
N LEU A 122 9.22 -10.61 -9.85
CA LEU A 122 9.66 -9.23 -9.62
C LEU A 122 8.64 -8.17 -10.06
N VAL A 123 7.71 -8.52 -10.96
CA VAL A 123 6.61 -7.62 -11.32
C VAL A 123 5.64 -7.55 -10.14
N ARG A 124 5.48 -6.34 -9.60
CA ARG A 124 4.74 -6.11 -8.35
C ARG A 124 3.23 -6.31 -8.46
N TYR A 125 2.69 -6.22 -9.67
CA TYR A 125 1.26 -6.31 -9.92
C TYR A 125 0.89 -7.74 -10.36
N ALA A 126 -0.10 -8.30 -9.67
CA ALA A 126 -0.71 -9.56 -10.09
C ALA A 126 -1.94 -9.26 -10.96
N LEU A 127 -2.01 -9.90 -12.11
CA LEU A 127 -3.18 -9.86 -12.98
C LEU A 127 -4.19 -10.88 -12.47
N GLY A 128 -5.47 -10.49 -12.41
CA GLY A 128 -6.54 -11.42 -12.13
C GLY A 128 -6.80 -12.34 -13.33
N VAL A 129 -7.26 -13.55 -13.04
CA VAL A 129 -7.68 -14.53 -14.06
C VAL A 129 -9.11 -14.98 -13.75
N THR A 130 -10.00 -14.71 -14.68
CA THR A 130 -11.40 -15.12 -14.63
C THR A 130 -11.74 -15.97 -15.86
N GLU A 131 -12.96 -16.48 -15.95
CA GLU A 131 -13.45 -17.19 -17.13
C GLU A 131 -13.46 -16.30 -18.40
N GLU A 132 -13.55 -14.98 -18.21
CA GLU A 132 -13.55 -13.99 -19.30
C GLU A 132 -12.14 -13.58 -19.74
N GLY A 133 -11.08 -14.00 -19.02
CA GLY A 133 -9.69 -13.71 -19.33
C GLY A 133 -8.95 -12.97 -18.22
N PHE A 134 -7.97 -12.14 -18.62
CA PHE A 134 -7.19 -11.33 -17.68
C PHE A 134 -7.95 -10.09 -17.25
N VAL A 135 -8.01 -9.86 -15.94
CA VAL A 135 -8.68 -8.70 -15.34
C VAL A 135 -7.67 -7.88 -14.55
N LEU A 136 -7.73 -6.56 -14.73
CA LEU A 136 -6.95 -5.60 -13.95
C LEU A 136 -7.76 -5.02 -12.79
N PRO A 137 -7.13 -4.57 -11.71
CA PRO A 137 -7.78 -3.75 -10.70
C PRO A 137 -8.43 -2.52 -11.35
N ARG A 138 -9.62 -2.12 -10.87
CA ARG A 138 -10.36 -0.97 -11.39
C ARG A 138 -9.71 0.38 -11.11
N GLY A 139 -8.67 0.43 -10.28
CA GLY A 139 -7.87 1.61 -9.98
C GLY A 139 -6.46 1.21 -9.52
N LEU A 140 -5.51 2.12 -9.66
CA LEU A 140 -4.13 1.90 -9.20
C LEU A 140 -4.04 1.86 -7.68
N ILE A 141 -4.94 2.58 -6.99
CA ILE A 141 -5.03 2.73 -5.54
C ILE A 141 -6.42 2.31 -5.10
N GLN A 142 -6.53 1.31 -4.20
CA GLN A 142 -7.80 0.89 -3.59
C GLN A 142 -8.20 1.84 -2.45
N GLY A 143 -7.23 2.43 -1.76
CA GLY A 143 -7.42 3.46 -0.74
C GLY A 143 -7.59 2.93 0.67
N GLN A 144 -7.24 1.67 0.94
CA GLN A 144 -7.40 1.02 2.24
C GLN A 144 -6.79 1.80 3.43
N LYS A 145 -5.55 2.24 3.29
CA LYS A 145 -4.88 3.01 4.37
C LYS A 145 -5.52 4.37 4.59
N LEU A 146 -5.87 5.06 3.51
CA LEU A 146 -6.53 6.35 3.60
C LEU A 146 -7.90 6.24 4.26
N GLU A 147 -8.68 5.22 3.91
CA GLU A 147 -9.97 4.91 4.52
C GLU A 147 -9.83 4.65 6.01
N GLN A 148 -8.84 3.87 6.43
CA GLN A 148 -8.52 3.63 7.84
C GLN A 148 -8.11 4.91 8.58
N ILE A 149 -7.35 5.81 7.95
CA ILE A 149 -6.98 7.11 8.51
C ILE A 149 -8.23 7.97 8.74
N LEU A 150 -9.11 8.06 7.75
CA LEU A 150 -10.37 8.80 7.84
C LEU A 150 -11.30 8.19 8.89
N ARG A 151 -11.40 6.85 8.96
CA ARG A 151 -12.17 6.12 9.97
C ARG A 151 -11.69 6.48 11.39
N ASN A 152 -10.40 6.42 11.62
CA ASN A 152 -9.79 6.78 12.91
C ASN A 152 -10.03 8.24 13.29
N ALA A 153 -10.17 9.12 12.31
CA ALA A 153 -10.45 10.54 12.53
C ALA A 153 -11.92 10.84 12.82
N THR A 154 -12.84 9.98 12.33
CA THR A 154 -14.30 10.17 12.44
C THR A 154 -14.98 9.21 13.42
N ILE A 155 -14.22 8.48 14.25
CA ILE A 155 -14.75 7.59 15.30
C ILE A 155 -15.88 8.25 16.14
N PRO A 156 -15.76 9.54 16.56
CA PRO A 156 -16.80 10.19 17.35
C PRO A 156 -18.20 10.26 16.71
N VAL A 157 -18.30 10.06 15.41
CA VAL A 157 -19.57 10.17 14.66
C VAL A 157 -19.89 8.90 13.88
N THR A 158 -19.22 7.78 14.19
CA THR A 158 -19.36 6.53 13.42
C THR A 158 -20.78 5.96 13.45
N GLU A 159 -21.56 6.24 14.50
CA GLU A 159 -22.95 5.79 14.67
C GLU A 159 -23.97 6.74 14.03
N ILE A 160 -23.52 7.89 13.51
CA ILE A 160 -24.39 8.86 12.86
C ILE A 160 -24.51 8.52 11.39
N HIS A 161 -25.66 7.95 11.01
CA HIS A 161 -25.93 7.54 9.64
C HIS A 161 -26.65 8.59 8.79
N ASN A 162 -27.39 9.51 9.38
CA ASN A 162 -27.98 10.65 8.67
C ASN A 162 -27.06 11.87 8.83
N PHE A 163 -26.54 12.38 7.72
CA PHE A 163 -25.55 13.46 7.78
C PHE A 163 -26.16 14.82 8.17
N ASP A 164 -27.48 14.92 8.29
CA ASP A 164 -28.13 16.07 8.90
C ASP A 164 -28.00 16.08 10.43
N ASP A 165 -27.73 14.92 11.03
CA ASP A 165 -27.53 14.77 12.48
C ASP A 165 -26.06 14.92 12.91
N LEU A 166 -25.14 15.10 11.96
CA LEU A 166 -23.75 15.44 12.27
C LEU A 166 -23.66 16.79 13.01
N PRO A 167 -22.60 17.05 13.78
CA PRO A 167 -22.36 18.37 14.40
C PRO A 167 -22.51 19.55 13.45
N ILE A 168 -22.29 19.38 12.15
CA ILE A 168 -22.74 20.26 11.08
C ILE A 168 -23.32 19.39 9.95
N PRO A 169 -24.55 19.66 9.48
CA PRO A 169 -25.12 19.00 8.30
C PRO A 169 -24.17 18.98 7.11
N PHE A 170 -24.06 17.82 6.45
CA PHE A 170 -23.05 17.59 5.43
C PHE A 170 -23.62 16.93 4.17
N ARG A 171 -23.06 17.29 3.01
CA ARG A 171 -23.28 16.60 1.73
C ARG A 171 -21.96 16.38 1.03
N ALA A 172 -21.71 15.13 0.61
CA ALA A 172 -20.61 14.80 -0.30
C ALA A 172 -21.16 14.51 -1.69
N VAL A 173 -20.42 14.85 -2.73
CA VAL A 173 -20.84 14.62 -4.13
C VAL A 173 -19.95 13.59 -4.77
N ALA A 174 -20.55 12.59 -5.42
CA ALA A 174 -19.86 11.62 -6.25
C ALA A 174 -20.50 11.57 -7.65
N THR A 175 -19.85 10.86 -8.57
CA THR A 175 -20.35 10.58 -9.93
C THR A 175 -20.70 9.13 -10.04
N ASP A 176 -21.91 8.80 -10.48
CA ASP A 176 -22.27 7.45 -10.88
C ASP A 176 -21.65 7.15 -12.24
N LEU A 177 -20.77 6.13 -12.30
CA LEU A 177 -20.07 5.79 -13.54
C LEU A 177 -20.94 5.11 -14.59
N GLU A 178 -22.11 4.58 -14.21
CA GLU A 178 -23.02 3.95 -15.16
C GLU A 178 -23.94 4.96 -15.85
N THR A 179 -24.39 5.97 -15.10
CA THR A 179 -25.34 6.97 -15.62
C THR A 179 -24.69 8.30 -15.98
N GLY A 180 -23.52 8.61 -15.40
CA GLY A 180 -22.88 9.92 -15.51
C GLY A 180 -23.55 11.01 -14.68
N GLU A 181 -24.48 10.66 -13.77
CA GLU A 181 -25.20 11.60 -12.93
C GLU A 181 -24.49 11.90 -11.62
N ALA A 182 -24.78 13.06 -11.04
CA ALA A 182 -24.33 13.42 -9.71
C ALA A 182 -25.09 12.63 -8.65
N VAL A 183 -24.37 12.02 -7.72
CA VAL A 183 -24.91 11.36 -6.53
C VAL A 183 -24.59 12.21 -5.30
N VAL A 184 -25.64 12.77 -4.70
CA VAL A 184 -25.51 13.52 -3.43
C VAL A 184 -25.64 12.54 -2.29
N MET A 185 -24.58 12.37 -1.51
CA MET A 185 -24.54 11.50 -0.35
C MET A 185 -24.86 12.30 0.91
N ASP A 186 -25.96 11.96 1.55
CA ASP A 186 -26.51 12.60 2.76
C ASP A 186 -26.69 11.64 3.93
N SER A 187 -26.36 10.37 3.74
CA SER A 187 -26.59 9.33 4.75
C SER A 187 -25.65 8.14 4.55
N GLY A 188 -25.69 7.21 5.50
CA GLY A 188 -24.86 6.00 5.53
C GLY A 188 -23.50 6.23 6.19
N ASP A 189 -22.48 5.53 5.74
CA ASP A 189 -21.13 5.67 6.28
C ASP A 189 -20.42 6.92 5.75
N LEU A 190 -19.97 7.80 6.65
CA LEU A 190 -19.32 9.07 6.31
C LEU A 190 -17.98 8.87 5.60
N VAL A 191 -17.19 7.88 6.02
CA VAL A 191 -15.89 7.60 5.43
C VAL A 191 -16.04 7.10 4.01
N SER A 192 -16.99 6.17 3.79
CA SER A 192 -17.34 5.68 2.46
C SER A 192 -17.81 6.82 1.53
N ALA A 193 -18.58 7.79 2.06
CA ALA A 193 -19.01 8.96 1.28
C ALA A 193 -17.84 9.86 0.90
N MET A 194 -16.94 10.18 1.83
CA MET A 194 -15.71 10.92 1.54
C MET A 194 -14.83 10.19 0.52
N ARG A 195 -14.70 8.86 0.69
CA ARG A 195 -13.89 8.02 -0.19
C ARG A 195 -14.46 7.94 -1.61
N ALA A 196 -15.78 7.78 -1.76
CA ALA A 196 -16.45 7.79 -3.05
C ALA A 196 -16.25 9.14 -3.76
N SER A 197 -16.46 10.24 -3.04
CA SER A 197 -16.31 11.59 -3.58
C SER A 197 -14.91 11.90 -4.11
N MET A 198 -13.86 11.27 -3.58
CA MET A 198 -12.47 11.49 -3.97
C MET A 198 -11.89 10.40 -4.89
N SER A 199 -12.72 9.50 -5.41
CA SER A 199 -12.29 8.40 -6.28
C SER A 199 -11.96 8.87 -7.69
N ALA A 200 -10.85 9.61 -7.84
CA ALA A 200 -10.41 10.13 -9.14
C ALA A 200 -10.14 8.99 -10.13
N PRO A 201 -10.82 8.96 -11.30
CA PRO A 201 -10.69 7.89 -12.27
C PRO A 201 -9.26 7.66 -12.73
N GLY A 202 -8.87 6.39 -12.87
CA GLY A 202 -7.52 5.98 -13.25
C GLY A 202 -6.49 6.04 -12.11
N VAL A 203 -6.77 6.76 -11.03
CA VAL A 203 -5.93 6.82 -9.83
C VAL A 203 -6.51 5.94 -8.73
N PHE A 204 -7.70 6.28 -8.24
CA PHE A 204 -8.37 5.50 -7.21
C PHE A 204 -9.41 4.55 -7.80
N ALA A 205 -9.55 3.39 -7.20
CA ALA A 205 -10.66 2.49 -7.51
C ALA A 205 -11.99 3.16 -7.17
N PRO A 206 -13.02 3.01 -8.03
CA PRO A 206 -14.36 3.48 -7.73
C PRO A 206 -14.95 2.72 -6.54
N VAL A 207 -15.80 3.38 -5.77
CA VAL A 207 -16.46 2.81 -4.59
C VAL A 207 -17.83 2.25 -4.96
N GLN A 208 -18.07 1.00 -4.62
CA GLN A 208 -19.40 0.43 -4.75
C GLN A 208 -20.24 0.79 -3.51
N ARG A 209 -21.35 1.51 -3.72
CA ARG A 209 -22.26 1.95 -2.67
C ARG A 209 -23.70 1.95 -3.18
N ASP A 210 -24.61 1.38 -2.39
CA ASP A 210 -26.06 1.32 -2.69
C ASP A 210 -26.36 0.80 -4.11
N GLY A 211 -25.61 -0.21 -4.56
CA GLY A 211 -25.73 -0.82 -5.88
C GLY A 211 -25.15 0.00 -7.03
N ARG A 212 -24.55 1.17 -6.76
CA ARG A 212 -23.93 2.07 -7.75
C ARG A 212 -22.42 1.99 -7.70
N LEU A 213 -21.75 2.29 -8.80
CA LEU A 213 -20.31 2.41 -8.90
C LEU A 213 -19.90 3.87 -8.96
N LEU A 214 -19.39 4.40 -7.84
CA LEU A 214 -19.15 5.82 -7.63
C LEU A 214 -17.70 6.21 -7.83
N ALA A 215 -17.49 7.31 -8.57
CA ALA A 215 -16.20 7.96 -8.77
C ALA A 215 -16.23 9.42 -8.28
N ASP A 216 -15.10 10.12 -8.43
CA ASP A 216 -14.93 11.51 -7.99
C ASP A 216 -16.05 12.42 -8.53
N GLY A 217 -16.68 13.14 -7.62
CA GLY A 217 -17.76 14.06 -7.95
C GLY A 217 -17.35 15.24 -8.83
N GLY A 218 -16.05 15.52 -8.89
CA GLY A 218 -15.51 16.58 -9.73
C GLY A 218 -15.83 16.44 -11.23
N LEU A 219 -16.12 15.22 -11.69
CA LEU A 219 -16.52 14.99 -13.09
C LEU A 219 -17.86 15.66 -13.44
N VAL A 220 -18.78 15.74 -12.47
CA VAL A 220 -20.17 16.23 -12.71
C VAL A 220 -20.47 17.50 -11.94
N ASP A 221 -20.01 17.66 -10.70
CA ASP A 221 -20.20 18.88 -9.89
C ASP A 221 -19.03 19.09 -8.93
N ASN A 222 -17.99 19.78 -9.41
CA ASN A 222 -16.79 20.07 -8.63
C ASN A 222 -16.97 21.17 -7.58
N LEU A 223 -18.01 22.01 -7.71
CA LEU A 223 -18.30 23.14 -6.82
C LEU A 223 -19.78 23.13 -6.47
N PRO A 224 -20.24 22.35 -5.46
CA PRO A 224 -21.63 21.98 -5.25
C PRO A 224 -22.46 23.11 -4.61
N VAL A 225 -22.58 24.27 -5.29
CA VAL A 225 -23.30 25.47 -4.84
C VAL A 225 -24.80 25.20 -4.71
N GLU A 226 -25.42 24.59 -5.74
CA GLU A 226 -26.85 24.30 -5.73
C GLU A 226 -27.21 23.29 -4.63
N ILE A 227 -26.35 22.33 -4.39
CA ILE A 227 -26.52 21.31 -3.32
C ILE A 227 -26.48 21.99 -1.94
N ALA A 228 -25.51 22.86 -1.70
CA ALA A 228 -25.42 23.61 -0.46
C ALA A 228 -26.65 24.53 -0.27
N ARG A 229 -27.12 25.16 -1.36
CA ARG A 229 -28.31 26.02 -1.32
C ARG A 229 -29.56 25.20 -0.95
N ALA A 230 -29.68 24.00 -1.48
CA ALA A 230 -30.80 23.09 -1.17
C ALA A 230 -30.83 22.63 0.31
N MET A 231 -29.72 22.78 1.06
CA MET A 231 -29.69 22.53 2.52
C MET A 231 -30.36 23.65 3.33
N GLY A 232 -30.93 24.67 2.69
CA GLY A 232 -31.72 25.72 3.36
C GLY A 232 -30.85 26.78 4.05
N VAL A 233 -29.74 27.13 3.46
CA VAL A 233 -28.84 28.21 3.92
C VAL A 233 -29.13 29.52 3.17
N ASP A 234 -28.91 30.65 3.87
CA ASP A 234 -29.20 31.99 3.34
C ASP A 234 -27.99 32.61 2.61
N VAL A 235 -26.77 32.31 3.11
CA VAL A 235 -25.51 32.85 2.59
C VAL A 235 -24.54 31.70 2.38
N LEU A 236 -23.81 31.73 1.26
CA LEU A 236 -22.76 30.77 0.96
C LEU A 236 -21.36 31.39 1.07
N ILE A 237 -20.45 30.68 1.70
CA ILE A 237 -19.01 30.91 1.60
C ILE A 237 -18.44 29.81 0.70
N VAL A 238 -18.02 30.21 -0.49
CA VAL A 238 -17.62 29.29 -1.55
C VAL A 238 -16.12 29.33 -1.74
N VAL A 239 -15.45 28.18 -1.56
CA VAL A 239 -14.00 28.04 -1.70
C VAL A 239 -13.68 27.24 -2.95
N ASP A 240 -13.14 27.92 -3.97
CA ASP A 240 -12.79 27.32 -5.25
C ASP A 240 -11.26 27.17 -5.36
N VAL A 241 -10.79 25.90 -5.37
CA VAL A 241 -9.38 25.54 -5.52
C VAL A 241 -9.09 24.82 -6.83
N SER A 242 -9.98 24.93 -7.81
CA SER A 242 -9.87 24.28 -9.12
C SER A 242 -8.55 24.57 -9.80
N PHE A 243 -8.04 23.58 -10.54
CA PHE A 243 -6.78 23.72 -11.28
C PHE A 243 -6.98 24.58 -12.53
N PRO A 244 -6.05 25.52 -12.83
CA PRO A 244 -6.11 26.29 -14.08
C PRO A 244 -5.80 25.37 -15.28
N LEU A 245 -6.36 25.70 -16.45
CA LEU A 245 -6.07 24.96 -17.68
C LEU A 245 -4.58 25.07 -18.03
N TYR A 246 -4.04 23.99 -18.60
CA TYR A 246 -2.69 23.96 -19.15
C TYR A 246 -2.58 24.89 -20.36
N ASN A 247 -1.42 25.52 -20.55
CA ASN A 247 -1.06 26.23 -21.75
C ASN A 247 -0.63 25.23 -22.83
N ARG A 248 -0.61 25.66 -24.09
CA ARG A 248 -0.21 24.84 -25.23
C ARG A 248 1.18 24.19 -25.04
N GLU A 249 2.10 24.92 -24.44
CA GLU A 249 3.51 24.47 -24.21
C GLU A 249 3.62 23.39 -23.14
N GLU A 250 2.60 23.25 -22.31
CA GLU A 250 2.56 22.25 -21.22
C GLU A 250 1.87 20.95 -21.65
N LEU A 251 1.20 20.92 -22.81
CA LEU A 251 0.52 19.74 -23.35
C LEU A 251 1.51 18.89 -24.17
N THR A 252 2.50 18.32 -23.49
CA THR A 252 3.64 17.63 -24.12
C THR A 252 3.48 16.11 -24.15
N SER A 253 2.52 15.56 -23.42
CA SER A 253 2.29 14.11 -23.34
C SER A 253 0.81 13.74 -23.41
N PRO A 254 0.46 12.48 -23.80
CA PRO A 254 -0.92 12.00 -23.79
C PRO A 254 -1.59 12.14 -22.41
N LEU A 255 -0.82 12.00 -21.32
CA LEU A 255 -1.32 12.16 -19.96
C LEU A 255 -1.78 13.59 -19.69
N GLU A 256 -1.00 14.59 -20.10
CA GLU A 256 -1.33 16.01 -19.93
C GLU A 256 -2.53 16.41 -20.79
N VAL A 257 -2.64 15.87 -22.00
CA VAL A 257 -3.82 16.07 -22.85
C VAL A 257 -5.09 15.48 -22.20
N THR A 258 -4.98 14.29 -21.60
CA THR A 258 -6.09 13.66 -20.88
C THR A 258 -6.47 14.48 -19.65
N ASN A 259 -5.50 14.91 -18.86
CA ASN A 259 -5.72 15.77 -17.68
C ASN A 259 -6.35 17.10 -18.08
N GLN A 260 -5.96 17.69 -19.22
CA GLN A 260 -6.58 18.90 -19.76
C GLN A 260 -8.06 18.67 -20.12
N ALA A 261 -8.39 17.53 -20.73
CA ALA A 261 -9.78 17.21 -21.07
C ALA A 261 -10.65 17.14 -19.80
N PHE A 262 -10.19 16.46 -18.74
CA PHE A 262 -10.86 16.46 -17.44
C PHE A 262 -10.96 17.87 -16.84
N ALA A 263 -9.89 18.66 -16.88
CA ALA A 263 -9.90 20.02 -16.36
C ALA A 263 -10.91 20.92 -17.09
N ILE A 264 -11.09 20.73 -18.39
CA ILE A 264 -12.10 21.47 -19.19
C ILE A 264 -13.52 21.08 -18.74
N LEU A 265 -13.82 19.79 -18.57
CA LEU A 265 -15.12 19.31 -18.09
C LEU A 265 -15.47 19.90 -16.72
N ILE A 266 -14.57 19.75 -15.78
CA ILE A 266 -14.69 20.28 -14.40
C ILE A 266 -14.92 21.78 -14.43
N ARG A 267 -14.14 22.52 -15.20
CA ARG A 267 -14.21 23.98 -15.28
C ARG A 267 -15.54 24.48 -15.83
N THR A 268 -16.10 23.82 -16.84
CA THR A 268 -17.36 24.24 -17.48
C THR A 268 -18.48 24.27 -16.42
N ARG A 269 -18.66 23.20 -15.66
CA ARG A 269 -19.68 23.12 -14.62
C ARG A 269 -19.37 24.05 -13.44
N THR A 270 -18.11 24.14 -13.01
CA THR A 270 -17.68 25.07 -11.95
C THR A 270 -18.04 26.52 -12.30
N GLN A 271 -17.87 26.94 -13.56
CA GLN A 271 -18.23 28.29 -14.00
C GLN A 271 -19.75 28.53 -13.99
N GLU A 272 -20.57 27.53 -14.32
CA GLU A 272 -22.02 27.60 -14.18
C GLU A 272 -22.42 27.78 -12.71
N GLN A 273 -21.89 27.00 -11.82
CA GLN A 273 -22.13 27.09 -10.38
C GLN A 273 -21.72 28.48 -9.85
N ARG A 274 -20.58 29.01 -10.27
CA ARG A 274 -20.14 30.37 -9.87
C ARG A 274 -21.10 31.48 -10.35
N LYS A 275 -21.76 31.32 -11.51
CA LYS A 275 -22.73 32.28 -12.00
C LYS A 275 -24.06 32.26 -11.23
N SER A 276 -24.38 31.18 -10.54
CA SER A 276 -25.59 31.05 -9.71
C SER A 276 -25.48 31.75 -8.36
N LEU A 277 -24.29 32.25 -8.01
CA LEU A 277 -24.04 32.92 -6.72
C LEU A 277 -24.74 34.28 -6.68
N SER A 278 -25.26 34.60 -5.49
CA SER A 278 -25.91 35.90 -5.21
C SER A 278 -24.88 36.94 -4.75
N ALA A 279 -25.30 38.19 -4.65
CA ALA A 279 -24.44 39.27 -4.15
C ALA A 279 -24.09 39.16 -2.65
N SER A 280 -24.86 38.36 -1.89
CA SER A 280 -24.61 38.10 -0.46
C SER A 280 -23.60 36.96 -0.24
N ASP A 281 -23.32 36.17 -1.28
CA ASP A 281 -22.38 35.05 -1.16
C ASP A 281 -20.92 35.52 -1.22
N VAL A 282 -20.05 34.85 -0.47
CA VAL A 282 -18.64 35.20 -0.37
C VAL A 282 -17.80 34.16 -1.13
N ILE A 283 -17.12 34.59 -2.19
CA ILE A 283 -16.20 33.72 -2.92
C ILE A 283 -14.79 33.91 -2.39
N VAL A 284 -14.16 32.82 -2.01
CA VAL A 284 -12.76 32.74 -1.57
C VAL A 284 -11.99 31.93 -2.61
N ASP A 285 -11.10 32.57 -3.33
CA ASP A 285 -10.25 31.98 -4.38
C ASP A 285 -8.79 31.96 -3.89
N PRO A 286 -8.28 30.87 -3.31
CA PRO A 286 -6.87 30.76 -2.91
C PRO A 286 -5.91 30.82 -4.12
N GLU A 287 -4.93 31.71 -4.05
CA GLU A 287 -3.90 31.84 -5.09
C GLU A 287 -2.90 30.67 -5.00
N LEU A 288 -3.21 29.58 -5.68
CA LEU A 288 -2.42 28.35 -5.71
C LEU A 288 -1.56 28.23 -6.97
N GLY A 289 -1.74 29.14 -7.95
CA GLY A 289 -1.00 29.09 -9.22
C GLY A 289 -1.08 27.70 -9.86
N ARG A 290 0.04 27.23 -10.40
CA ARG A 290 0.17 25.91 -11.05
C ARG A 290 0.60 24.80 -10.09
N PHE A 291 0.20 24.88 -8.85
CA PHE A 291 0.40 23.82 -7.88
C PHE A 291 -0.31 22.52 -8.33
N PRO A 292 0.41 21.42 -8.62
CA PRO A 292 -0.22 20.19 -9.13
C PRO A 292 -1.16 19.56 -8.09
N SER A 293 -2.30 19.05 -8.55
CA SER A 293 -3.29 18.39 -7.66
C SER A 293 -2.78 17.11 -7.01
N ALA A 294 -1.72 16.49 -7.55
CA ALA A 294 -1.09 15.30 -6.99
C ALA A 294 0.12 15.59 -6.06
N ASP A 295 0.53 16.86 -5.91
CA ASP A 295 1.72 17.22 -5.13
C ASP A 295 1.36 17.52 -3.66
N PHE A 296 1.19 16.47 -2.86
CA PHE A 296 0.89 16.58 -1.45
C PHE A 296 2.06 17.08 -0.58
N SER A 297 3.28 17.19 -1.12
CA SER A 297 4.42 17.78 -0.43
C SER A 297 4.22 19.27 -0.13
N ARG A 298 3.34 19.93 -0.89
CA ARG A 298 3.03 21.37 -0.78
C ARG A 298 1.80 21.69 0.08
N VAL A 299 1.22 20.72 0.76
CA VAL A 299 0.07 20.92 1.68
C VAL A 299 0.24 22.14 2.59
N PRO A 300 1.40 22.36 3.27
CA PRO A 300 1.57 23.56 4.11
C PRO A 300 1.49 24.88 3.34
N GLN A 301 1.84 24.89 2.05
CA GLN A 301 1.74 26.10 1.21
C GLN A 301 0.29 26.38 0.80
N ALA A 302 -0.47 25.31 0.51
CA ALA A 302 -1.89 25.42 0.17
C ALA A 302 -2.70 25.95 1.35
N ILE A 303 -2.47 25.44 2.57
CA ILE A 303 -3.14 25.93 3.79
C ILE A 303 -2.91 27.45 3.96
N ARG A 304 -1.65 27.90 3.87
CA ARG A 304 -1.31 29.33 3.94
C ARG A 304 -1.96 30.17 2.82
N ALA A 305 -2.14 29.60 1.64
CA ALA A 305 -2.85 30.31 0.57
C ALA A 305 -4.34 30.48 0.89
N GLY A 306 -4.97 29.45 1.49
CA GLY A 306 -6.33 29.52 2.00
C GLY A 306 -6.51 30.58 3.09
N GLU A 307 -5.60 30.62 4.06
CA GLU A 307 -5.59 31.65 5.13
C GLU A 307 -5.52 33.06 4.54
N ARG A 308 -4.60 33.31 3.61
CA ARG A 308 -4.49 34.63 2.95
C ARG A 308 -5.73 35.01 2.15
N ALA A 309 -6.30 34.08 1.40
CA ALA A 309 -7.47 34.34 0.59
C ALA A 309 -8.71 34.67 1.45
N ALA A 310 -8.92 33.96 2.55
CA ALA A 310 -9.99 34.24 3.49
C ALA A 310 -9.77 35.58 4.21
N ALA A 311 -8.54 35.90 4.62
CA ALA A 311 -8.20 37.17 5.23
C ALA A 311 -8.47 38.38 4.28
N GLN A 312 -8.31 38.23 2.95
CA GLN A 312 -8.68 39.26 1.99
C GLN A 312 -10.18 39.52 1.93
N LYS A 313 -11.02 38.61 2.43
CA LYS A 313 -12.47 38.74 2.52
C LYS A 313 -12.95 39.19 3.92
N GLN A 314 -12.02 39.64 4.78
CA GLN A 314 -12.30 39.98 6.18
C GLN A 314 -13.55 40.86 6.34
N SER A 315 -13.76 41.90 5.53
CA SER A 315 -14.92 42.78 5.69
C SER A 315 -16.25 42.04 5.52
N ALA A 316 -16.38 41.23 4.45
CA ALA A 316 -17.59 40.47 4.19
C ALA A 316 -17.82 39.35 5.23
N LEU A 317 -16.75 38.72 5.73
CA LEU A 317 -16.83 37.68 6.74
C LEU A 317 -17.13 38.26 8.13
N GLN A 318 -16.74 39.51 8.41
CA GLN A 318 -17.00 40.17 9.68
C GLN A 318 -18.50 40.47 9.89
N ASP A 319 -19.23 40.73 8.80
CA ASP A 319 -20.69 40.94 8.85
C ASP A 319 -21.46 39.66 9.22
N LEU A 320 -20.81 38.49 9.03
CA LEU A 320 -21.34 37.15 9.35
C LEU A 320 -20.89 36.65 10.74
N SER A 321 -20.03 37.38 11.45
CA SER A 321 -19.41 36.96 12.70
C SER A 321 -20.35 37.02 13.88
N LEU A 322 -20.25 36.04 14.77
CA LEU A 322 -20.94 36.04 16.06
C LEU A 322 -20.16 36.83 17.12
N SER A 323 -20.87 37.28 18.16
CA SER A 323 -20.23 37.73 19.40
C SER A 323 -19.43 36.58 20.02
N GLU A 324 -18.46 36.88 20.85
CA GLU A 324 -17.67 35.84 21.54
C GLU A 324 -18.55 34.86 22.33
N GLN A 325 -19.58 35.37 23.01
CA GLN A 325 -20.51 34.52 23.75
C GLN A 325 -21.36 33.65 22.82
N GLY A 326 -21.88 34.23 21.73
CA GLY A 326 -22.65 33.48 20.72
C GLY A 326 -21.84 32.38 20.06
N TYR A 327 -20.57 32.67 19.75
CA TYR A 327 -19.69 31.68 19.15
C TYR A 327 -19.31 30.54 20.11
N ARG A 328 -19.11 30.85 21.40
CA ARG A 328 -18.91 29.80 22.40
C ARG A 328 -20.14 28.89 22.56
N ALA A 329 -21.35 29.44 22.51
CA ALA A 329 -22.57 28.65 22.52
C ALA A 329 -22.70 27.77 21.25
N TYR A 330 -22.38 28.33 20.10
CA TYR A 330 -22.33 27.59 18.82
C TYR A 330 -21.33 26.42 18.87
N LEU A 331 -20.11 26.64 19.35
CA LEU A 331 -19.12 25.57 19.51
C LEU A 331 -19.54 24.51 20.55
N ALA A 332 -20.22 24.91 21.62
CA ALA A 332 -20.72 23.98 22.63
C ALA A 332 -21.82 23.06 22.05
N ALA A 333 -22.69 23.60 21.17
CA ALA A 333 -23.73 22.84 20.51
C ALA A 333 -23.17 21.85 19.47
N ARG A 334 -21.97 22.09 18.96
CA ARG A 334 -21.27 21.21 17.96
C ARG A 334 -20.42 20.11 18.59
N ARG A 335 -20.15 20.15 19.88
CA ARG A 335 -19.37 19.09 20.51
C ARG A 335 -20.19 17.81 20.49
N SER A 336 -19.70 16.80 19.80
CA SER A 336 -20.15 15.44 20.08
C SER A 336 -19.72 15.11 21.52
N ASP A 337 -20.61 14.49 22.28
CA ASP A 337 -20.27 13.99 23.62
C ASP A 337 -18.98 13.17 23.51
N ASP A 338 -18.06 13.33 24.49
CA ASP A 338 -16.86 12.52 24.60
C ASP A 338 -17.30 11.04 24.59
N LEU A 339 -17.15 10.39 23.43
CA LEU A 339 -17.46 8.97 23.29
C LEU A 339 -16.57 8.21 24.28
N LYS A 340 -17.20 7.67 25.30
CA LYS A 340 -16.56 6.65 26.13
C LYS A 340 -16.24 5.51 25.17
N THR A 341 -14.96 5.22 24.99
CA THR A 341 -14.52 4.08 24.20
C THR A 341 -15.24 2.83 24.68
N PRO A 342 -16.13 2.21 23.87
CA PRO A 342 -16.96 1.11 24.32
C PRO A 342 -16.12 -0.14 24.62
N VAL A 343 -16.63 -1.02 25.48
CA VAL A 343 -16.11 -2.38 25.59
C VAL A 343 -16.69 -3.18 24.42
N ILE A 344 -15.87 -3.90 23.71
CA ILE A 344 -16.30 -4.78 22.58
C ILE A 344 -16.94 -6.03 23.18
N ASP A 345 -18.26 -6.16 23.09
CA ASP A 345 -18.99 -7.32 23.61
C ASP A 345 -19.04 -8.47 22.59
N PHE A 346 -19.02 -8.14 21.29
CA PHE A 346 -19.01 -9.13 20.22
C PHE A 346 -18.26 -8.62 18.99
N VAL A 347 -17.83 -9.57 18.13
CA VAL A 347 -17.27 -9.31 16.81
C VAL A 347 -18.02 -10.15 15.79
N ARG A 348 -18.41 -9.55 14.67
CA ARG A 348 -19.11 -10.27 13.58
C ARG A 348 -18.69 -9.79 12.20
N ALA A 349 -18.97 -10.62 11.21
CA ALA A 349 -18.96 -10.24 9.82
C ALA A 349 -20.25 -9.49 9.48
N ASP A 350 -20.16 -8.50 8.59
CA ASP A 350 -21.35 -7.94 7.94
C ASP A 350 -22.02 -8.98 7.02
N GLU A 351 -23.16 -8.63 6.45
CA GLU A 351 -23.94 -9.55 5.60
C GLU A 351 -23.15 -10.02 4.38
N ASN A 352 -22.36 -9.13 3.76
CA ASN A 352 -21.56 -9.43 2.57
C ASN A 352 -20.31 -10.26 2.86
N SER A 353 -19.81 -10.19 4.09
CA SER A 353 -18.60 -10.87 4.57
C SER A 353 -18.86 -12.19 5.30
N SER A 354 -20.10 -12.69 5.27
CA SER A 354 -20.52 -13.91 5.99
C SER A 354 -19.66 -15.15 5.67
N ALA A 355 -19.14 -15.25 4.45
CA ALA A 355 -18.19 -16.30 4.04
C ALA A 355 -16.86 -16.27 4.82
N TYR A 356 -16.51 -15.15 5.40
CA TYR A 356 -15.27 -14.94 6.17
C TYR A 356 -15.49 -14.86 7.68
N ALA A 357 -16.71 -15.13 8.16
CA ALA A 357 -17.07 -15.04 9.59
C ALA A 357 -16.10 -15.83 10.49
N ALA A 358 -15.74 -17.05 10.10
CA ALA A 358 -14.81 -17.88 10.85
C ALA A 358 -13.37 -17.30 10.88
N LEU A 359 -12.94 -16.64 9.80
CA LEU A 359 -11.63 -15.95 9.72
C LEU A 359 -11.63 -14.72 10.62
N ILE A 360 -12.71 -13.93 10.59
CA ILE A 360 -12.89 -12.73 11.43
C ILE A 360 -12.87 -13.14 12.90
N GLU A 361 -13.67 -14.13 13.29
CA GLU A 361 -13.70 -14.65 14.66
C GLU A 361 -12.31 -15.12 15.11
N ALA A 362 -11.62 -15.94 14.30
CA ALA A 362 -10.30 -16.45 14.63
C ALA A 362 -9.26 -15.33 14.84
N THR A 363 -9.41 -14.18 14.13
CA THR A 363 -8.46 -13.07 14.17
C THR A 363 -8.79 -12.05 15.25
N MET A 364 -10.07 -11.81 15.55
CA MET A 364 -10.55 -10.72 16.39
C MET A 364 -11.08 -11.15 17.75
N LYS A 365 -11.31 -12.45 18.01
CA LYS A 365 -11.92 -12.96 19.25
C LYS A 365 -11.26 -12.50 20.54
N ASP A 366 -9.97 -12.20 20.50
CA ASP A 366 -9.20 -11.72 21.65
C ASP A 366 -9.48 -10.25 22.01
N LEU A 367 -10.24 -9.53 21.17
CA LEU A 367 -10.72 -8.17 21.42
C LEU A 367 -12.02 -8.17 22.24
N VAL A 368 -12.77 -9.25 22.24
CA VAL A 368 -14.02 -9.39 23.01
C VAL A 368 -13.73 -9.28 24.51
N GLY A 369 -14.51 -8.46 25.20
CA GLY A 369 -14.33 -8.10 26.61
C GLY A 369 -13.29 -7.03 26.88
N LYS A 370 -12.64 -6.46 25.84
CA LYS A 370 -11.67 -5.38 25.96
C LYS A 370 -12.26 -4.04 25.52
N GLN A 371 -11.72 -2.98 26.08
CA GLN A 371 -12.03 -1.63 25.63
C GLN A 371 -11.55 -1.43 24.18
N PHE A 372 -12.36 -0.79 23.36
CA PHE A 372 -12.00 -0.50 21.97
C PHE A 372 -10.72 0.34 21.91
N ASP A 373 -9.74 -0.16 21.14
CA ASP A 373 -8.46 0.51 20.86
C ASP A 373 -8.21 0.50 19.35
N LYS A 374 -8.27 1.69 18.75
CA LYS A 374 -8.11 1.87 17.29
C LYS A 374 -6.77 1.38 16.76
N GLU A 375 -5.70 1.43 17.57
CA GLU A 375 -4.38 0.96 17.14
C GLU A 375 -4.31 -0.57 17.12
N ILE A 376 -4.93 -1.21 18.12
CA ILE A 376 -5.00 -2.67 18.19
C ILE A 376 -5.90 -3.20 17.06
N VAL A 377 -7.08 -2.61 16.87
CA VAL A 377 -7.98 -2.95 15.76
C VAL A 377 -7.27 -2.76 14.42
N GLY A 378 -6.63 -1.60 14.20
CA GLY A 378 -5.88 -1.30 12.99
C GLY A 378 -4.80 -2.34 12.69
N LYS A 379 -4.03 -2.79 13.68
CA LYS A 379 -3.03 -3.87 13.52
C LYS A 379 -3.68 -5.20 13.10
N ARG A 380 -4.86 -5.52 13.63
CA ARG A 380 -5.58 -6.75 13.24
C ARG A 380 -6.09 -6.67 11.80
N LEU A 381 -6.65 -5.51 11.42
CA LEU A 381 -7.10 -5.26 10.04
C LEU A 381 -5.91 -5.32 9.06
N SER A 382 -4.78 -4.70 9.39
CA SER A 382 -3.55 -4.82 8.59
C SER A 382 -3.10 -6.27 8.43
N GLY A 383 -3.24 -7.09 9.49
CA GLY A 383 -2.94 -8.52 9.44
C GLY A 383 -3.85 -9.30 8.49
N LEU A 384 -5.16 -9.00 8.47
CA LEU A 384 -6.11 -9.58 7.53
C LEU A 384 -5.81 -9.11 6.09
N TYR A 385 -5.52 -7.82 5.92
CA TYR A 385 -5.19 -7.25 4.62
C TYR A 385 -3.89 -7.82 4.03
N ALA A 386 -2.93 -8.15 4.90
CA ALA A 386 -1.66 -8.80 4.54
C ALA A 386 -1.80 -10.23 4.00
N LEU A 387 -2.99 -10.85 4.11
CA LEU A 387 -3.31 -12.10 3.42
C LEU A 387 -3.38 -11.94 1.89
N ASP A 388 -3.47 -10.70 1.41
CA ASP A 388 -3.52 -10.32 -0.01
C ASP A 388 -4.73 -10.87 -0.78
N ARG A 389 -5.86 -11.10 -0.07
CA ARG A 389 -7.13 -11.61 -0.63
C ARG A 389 -8.19 -10.53 -0.82
N PHE A 390 -8.09 -9.45 -0.04
CA PHE A 390 -9.09 -8.39 0.04
C PHE A 390 -8.64 -7.12 -0.69
N GLU A 391 -9.56 -6.44 -1.34
CA GLU A 391 -9.34 -5.11 -1.91
C GLU A 391 -9.61 -4.01 -0.88
N SER A 392 -10.54 -4.26 0.06
CA SER A 392 -10.78 -3.40 1.21
C SER A 392 -11.22 -4.22 2.43
N ILE A 393 -10.88 -3.73 3.61
CA ILE A 393 -11.35 -4.23 4.91
C ILE A 393 -11.76 -3.02 5.73
N ASP A 394 -13.04 -2.95 6.05
CA ASP A 394 -13.60 -1.88 6.86
C ASP A 394 -14.23 -2.41 8.15
N TYR A 395 -14.51 -1.53 9.09
CA TYR A 395 -15.19 -1.88 10.32
C TYR A 395 -16.15 -0.78 10.78
N SER A 396 -17.18 -1.18 11.47
CA SER A 396 -18.12 -0.29 12.14
C SER A 396 -18.24 -0.67 13.61
N LEU A 397 -18.39 0.32 14.48
CA LEU A 397 -18.89 0.11 15.83
C LEU A 397 -20.41 0.08 15.75
N VAL A 398 -21.03 -0.94 16.29
CA VAL A 398 -22.48 -1.15 16.26
C VAL A 398 -23.00 -1.42 17.65
N GLU A 399 -24.16 -0.86 17.99
CA GLU A 399 -24.86 -1.15 19.24
C GLU A 399 -26.09 -2.00 18.96
N GLU A 400 -26.21 -3.16 19.61
CA GLU A 400 -27.35 -4.06 19.49
C GLU A 400 -27.76 -4.60 20.86
N GLY A 401 -28.98 -4.31 21.26
CA GLY A 401 -29.50 -4.76 22.55
C GLY A 401 -28.73 -4.26 23.77
N GLY A 402 -28.07 -3.11 23.69
CA GLY A 402 -27.22 -2.55 24.74
C GLY A 402 -25.82 -3.16 24.82
N GLN A 403 -25.42 -3.94 23.84
CA GLN A 403 -24.08 -4.50 23.66
C GLN A 403 -23.36 -3.80 22.50
N ASN A 404 -22.08 -3.48 22.69
CA ASN A 404 -21.28 -2.86 21.66
C ASN A 404 -20.50 -3.91 20.87
N GLY A 405 -20.64 -3.87 19.54
CA GLY A 405 -19.98 -4.80 18.63
C GLY A 405 -19.02 -4.16 17.69
N LEU A 406 -18.10 -4.96 17.18
CA LEU A 406 -17.26 -4.63 16.04
C LEU A 406 -17.74 -5.46 14.84
N GLU A 407 -18.33 -4.79 13.85
CA GLU A 407 -18.78 -5.41 12.60
C GLU A 407 -17.76 -5.14 11.51
N LEU A 408 -17.33 -6.17 10.76
CA LEU A 408 -16.33 -6.08 9.72
C LEU A 408 -16.92 -6.33 8.34
N ASP A 409 -16.57 -5.44 7.38
CA ASP A 409 -16.81 -5.58 5.94
C ASP A 409 -15.49 -5.95 5.24
N LEU A 410 -15.40 -7.19 4.74
CA LEU A 410 -14.26 -7.72 4.01
C LEU A 410 -14.62 -7.88 2.54
N ARG A 411 -14.13 -6.99 1.70
CA ARG A 411 -14.36 -7.06 0.25
C ARG A 411 -13.23 -7.79 -0.42
N ARG A 412 -13.57 -8.92 -1.02
CA ARG A 412 -12.65 -9.70 -1.84
C ARG A 412 -12.20 -8.89 -3.06
N LYS A 413 -10.96 -9.07 -3.49
CA LYS A 413 -10.44 -8.47 -4.73
C LYS A 413 -11.35 -8.79 -5.91
N SER A 414 -11.86 -7.76 -6.57
CA SER A 414 -12.78 -7.88 -7.71
C SER A 414 -12.12 -8.53 -8.94
N TRP A 415 -10.79 -8.57 -8.98
CA TRP A 415 -10.00 -9.27 -10.02
C TRP A 415 -9.50 -10.65 -9.58
N GLY A 416 -9.89 -11.15 -8.39
CA GLY A 416 -9.57 -12.47 -7.87
C GLY A 416 -10.61 -13.54 -8.22
N PRO A 417 -10.43 -14.75 -7.69
CA PRO A 417 -9.44 -15.25 -6.71
C PRO A 417 -8.16 -15.79 -7.32
N ASN A 418 -8.06 -15.88 -8.64
CA ASN A 418 -6.93 -16.46 -9.32
C ASN A 418 -6.05 -15.36 -9.90
N TYR A 419 -4.74 -15.54 -9.81
CA TYR A 419 -3.79 -14.50 -10.18
C TYR A 419 -2.69 -15.04 -11.03
N VAL A 420 -2.22 -14.25 -12.02
CA VAL A 420 -0.98 -14.47 -12.73
C VAL A 420 0.02 -13.39 -12.35
N ARG A 421 1.22 -13.82 -11.97
CA ARG A 421 2.39 -12.96 -11.81
C ARG A 421 3.39 -13.27 -12.90
N VAL A 422 4.09 -12.27 -13.39
CA VAL A 422 5.14 -12.41 -14.40
C VAL A 422 6.48 -12.00 -13.83
N GLY A 423 7.54 -12.60 -14.34
CA GLY A 423 8.91 -12.28 -13.99
C GLY A 423 9.78 -12.26 -15.25
N LEU A 424 10.76 -11.39 -15.24
CA LEU A 424 11.75 -11.29 -16.30
C LEU A 424 13.12 -11.21 -15.65
N ASN A 425 14.06 -12.03 -16.13
CA ASN A 425 15.47 -11.96 -15.75
C ASN A 425 16.31 -11.83 -17.02
N LEU A 426 17.21 -10.86 -17.02
CA LEU A 426 18.16 -10.65 -18.09
C LEU A 426 19.52 -10.33 -17.44
N GLU A 427 20.54 -11.04 -17.88
CA GLU A 427 21.93 -10.82 -17.52
C GLU A 427 22.77 -10.83 -18.80
N ASP A 428 23.60 -9.81 -18.98
CA ASP A 428 24.51 -9.70 -20.10
C ASP A 428 25.83 -9.13 -19.60
N ASP A 429 26.95 -9.78 -19.91
CA ASP A 429 28.30 -9.34 -19.55
C ASP A 429 29.02 -8.61 -20.67
N PHE A 430 28.38 -8.41 -21.83
CA PHE A 430 28.95 -7.82 -23.04
C PHE A 430 30.19 -8.56 -23.61
N GLU A 431 30.48 -9.75 -23.08
CA GLU A 431 31.56 -10.64 -23.52
C GLU A 431 31.03 -11.93 -24.19
N GLY A 432 29.72 -12.02 -24.40
CA GLY A 432 29.04 -13.10 -25.07
C GLY A 432 28.27 -14.04 -24.14
N ASN A 433 28.15 -13.72 -22.84
CA ASN A 433 27.34 -14.50 -21.91
C ASN A 433 26.01 -13.77 -21.65
N SER A 434 25.09 -13.87 -22.58
CA SER A 434 23.73 -13.35 -22.42
C SER A 434 22.81 -14.44 -21.89
N ARG A 435 22.13 -14.19 -20.78
CA ARG A 435 21.13 -15.07 -20.19
C ARG A 435 19.81 -14.34 -20.06
N TYR A 436 18.74 -14.97 -20.46
CA TYR A 436 17.40 -14.44 -20.30
C TYR A 436 16.41 -15.52 -19.89
N ASN A 437 15.53 -15.17 -18.96
CA ASN A 437 14.44 -16.02 -18.55
C ASN A 437 13.17 -15.18 -18.44
N ALA A 438 12.07 -15.71 -18.93
CA ALA A 438 10.74 -15.19 -18.72
C ALA A 438 9.94 -16.21 -17.93
N ALA A 439 9.26 -15.76 -16.88
CA ALA A 439 8.51 -16.64 -15.99
C ALA A 439 7.08 -16.12 -15.77
N ALA A 440 6.17 -17.06 -15.56
CA ALA A 440 4.81 -16.80 -15.14
C ALA A 440 4.45 -17.71 -13.98
N ARG A 441 3.75 -17.18 -12.97
CA ARG A 441 3.17 -17.93 -11.87
C ARG A 441 1.65 -17.80 -11.90
N LEU A 442 0.96 -18.93 -11.98
CA LEU A 442 -0.47 -19.01 -11.71
C LEU A 442 -0.66 -19.35 -10.24
N ILE A 443 -1.49 -18.56 -9.55
CA ILE A 443 -1.89 -18.78 -8.15
C ILE A 443 -3.41 -18.93 -8.15
N VAL A 444 -3.90 -20.10 -7.75
CA VAL A 444 -5.32 -20.38 -7.50
C VAL A 444 -5.52 -20.40 -5.99
N THR A 445 -6.31 -19.46 -5.47
CA THR A 445 -6.53 -19.31 -4.03
C THR A 445 -7.90 -19.81 -3.59
N GLU A 446 -8.10 -19.95 -2.27
CA GLU A 446 -9.40 -20.27 -1.67
C GLU A 446 -10.01 -21.59 -2.18
N LEU A 447 -9.17 -22.60 -2.48
CA LEU A 447 -9.62 -23.90 -2.96
C LEU A 447 -10.51 -24.66 -1.96
N ASN A 448 -10.46 -24.28 -0.69
CA ASN A 448 -11.29 -24.84 0.37
C ASN A 448 -11.45 -23.86 1.53
N ALA A 449 -12.30 -24.20 2.50
CA ALA A 449 -12.62 -23.37 3.67
C ALA A 449 -11.41 -23.02 4.56
N LEU A 450 -10.31 -23.78 4.50
CA LEU A 450 -9.06 -23.48 5.21
C LEU A 450 -8.13 -22.54 4.41
N GLY A 451 -8.52 -22.16 3.19
CA GLY A 451 -7.74 -21.28 2.33
C GLY A 451 -6.58 -21.99 1.64
N GLY A 452 -6.79 -23.25 1.20
CA GLY A 452 -5.83 -23.96 0.35
C GLY A 452 -5.48 -23.17 -0.90
N GLU A 453 -4.21 -23.23 -1.32
CA GLU A 453 -3.71 -22.52 -2.51
C GLU A 453 -2.97 -23.49 -3.42
N TRP A 454 -3.13 -23.32 -4.73
CA TRP A 454 -2.35 -24.04 -5.73
C TRP A 454 -1.54 -23.03 -6.53
N LEU A 455 -0.24 -23.19 -6.55
CA LEU A 455 0.63 -22.39 -7.39
C LEU A 455 1.30 -23.27 -8.47
N THR A 456 1.52 -22.68 -9.64
CA THR A 456 2.26 -23.28 -10.74
C THR A 456 3.15 -22.25 -11.41
N ASP A 457 4.45 -22.50 -11.44
CA ASP A 457 5.45 -21.69 -12.12
C ASP A 457 5.81 -22.32 -13.45
N LEU A 458 5.88 -21.50 -14.49
CA LEU A 458 6.44 -21.83 -15.78
C LEU A 458 7.52 -20.81 -16.12
N GLN A 459 8.73 -21.27 -16.39
CA GLN A 459 9.84 -20.43 -16.84
C GLN A 459 10.39 -20.98 -18.15
N ILE A 460 10.64 -20.08 -19.08
CA ILE A 460 11.26 -20.35 -20.37
C ILE A 460 12.51 -19.48 -20.53
N GLY A 461 13.45 -19.92 -21.34
CA GLY A 461 14.71 -19.21 -21.57
C GLY A 461 15.91 -20.12 -21.33
N GLU A 462 16.98 -19.56 -20.77
CA GLU A 462 18.23 -20.28 -20.49
C GLU A 462 18.04 -21.39 -19.44
N ASN A 463 17.24 -21.16 -18.41
CA ASN A 463 16.95 -22.12 -17.35
C ASN A 463 15.45 -22.46 -17.34
N PRO A 464 14.96 -23.35 -18.23
CA PRO A 464 13.57 -23.78 -18.23
C PRO A 464 13.19 -24.42 -16.90
N ARG A 465 12.03 -24.04 -16.36
CA ARG A 465 11.53 -24.57 -15.11
C ARG A 465 10.02 -24.74 -15.13
N PHE A 466 9.56 -25.85 -14.62
CA PHE A 466 8.19 -26.08 -14.21
C PHE A 466 8.19 -26.44 -12.73
N PHE A 467 7.37 -25.75 -11.93
CA PHE A 467 7.20 -26.06 -10.52
C PHE A 467 5.74 -25.95 -10.13
N THR A 468 5.22 -26.89 -9.38
CA THR A 468 3.86 -26.84 -8.86
C THR A 468 3.82 -27.27 -7.40
N GLU A 469 3.03 -26.58 -6.60
CA GLU A 469 2.82 -26.82 -5.17
C GLU A 469 1.35 -26.63 -4.81
N PHE A 470 0.79 -27.57 -4.06
CA PHE A 470 -0.49 -27.41 -3.39
C PHE A 470 -0.24 -27.12 -1.90
N TYR A 471 -0.46 -25.89 -1.50
CA TYR A 471 -0.28 -25.47 -0.11
C TYR A 471 -1.59 -25.62 0.65
N GLN A 472 -1.62 -26.49 1.69
CA GLN A 472 -2.79 -26.75 2.51
C GLN A 472 -2.54 -26.32 3.95
N PRO A 473 -3.10 -25.17 4.40
CA PRO A 473 -3.15 -24.82 5.82
C PRO A 473 -3.95 -25.84 6.61
N LEU A 474 -3.51 -26.18 7.81
CA LEU A 474 -4.22 -27.11 8.71
C LEU A 474 -5.19 -26.40 9.64
N SER A 475 -5.20 -25.06 9.66
CA SER A 475 -6.16 -24.23 10.39
C SER A 475 -6.27 -22.84 9.75
N LEU A 476 -7.35 -22.11 10.06
CA LEU A 476 -7.53 -20.72 9.62
C LEU A 476 -6.47 -19.76 10.17
N ALA A 477 -5.84 -20.10 11.30
CA ALA A 477 -4.72 -19.34 11.83
C ALA A 477 -3.39 -19.62 11.09
N SER A 478 -3.39 -20.47 10.07
CA SER A 478 -2.29 -20.77 9.11
C SER A 478 -0.91 -20.98 9.71
N ARG A 479 -0.80 -21.58 10.91
CA ARG A 479 0.50 -21.81 11.54
C ARG A 479 1.18 -23.08 11.07
N TYR A 480 0.41 -24.12 10.70
CA TYR A 480 0.94 -25.39 10.22
C TYR A 480 0.33 -25.68 8.85
N PHE A 481 1.10 -26.28 7.97
CA PHE A 481 0.67 -26.63 6.62
C PHE A 481 1.31 -27.92 6.13
N ILE A 482 0.73 -28.48 5.09
CA ILE A 482 1.28 -29.56 4.27
C ILE A 482 1.34 -29.06 2.84
N ALA A 483 2.42 -29.38 2.11
CA ALA A 483 2.63 -28.92 0.75
C ALA A 483 3.26 -30.01 -0.13
N PRO A 484 2.44 -30.86 -0.79
CA PRO A 484 2.93 -31.68 -1.90
C PRO A 484 3.38 -30.80 -3.05
N GLN A 485 4.48 -31.18 -3.70
CA GLN A 485 5.10 -30.42 -4.78
C GLN A 485 5.72 -31.33 -5.84
N ALA A 486 5.88 -30.79 -7.06
CA ALA A 486 6.63 -31.40 -8.13
C ALA A 486 7.39 -30.33 -8.92
N ALA A 487 8.57 -30.67 -9.40
CA ALA A 487 9.39 -29.78 -10.21
C ALA A 487 10.09 -30.50 -11.34
N PHE A 488 10.29 -29.75 -12.41
CA PHE A 488 11.20 -30.03 -13.50
C PHE A 488 12.01 -28.76 -13.74
N GLU A 489 13.33 -28.87 -13.76
CA GLU A 489 14.21 -27.73 -14.01
C GLU A 489 15.45 -28.16 -14.85
N GLU A 490 15.89 -27.24 -15.70
CA GLU A 490 17.15 -27.36 -16.40
C GLU A 490 18.03 -26.17 -16.05
N ARG A 491 19.33 -26.44 -15.84
CA ARG A 491 20.35 -25.42 -15.60
C ARG A 491 21.61 -25.70 -16.40
N SER A 492 22.30 -24.65 -16.83
CA SER A 492 23.63 -24.80 -17.44
C SER A 492 24.70 -24.74 -16.38
N VAL A 493 25.66 -25.67 -16.43
CA VAL A 493 26.87 -25.72 -15.62
C VAL A 493 28.07 -25.65 -16.55
N PHE A 494 29.03 -24.78 -16.23
CA PHE A 494 30.18 -24.54 -17.08
C PHE A 494 31.42 -25.19 -16.50
N SER A 495 32.23 -25.83 -17.37
CA SER A 495 33.62 -26.20 -17.07
C SER A 495 34.51 -25.12 -17.68
N LEU A 496 35.43 -24.59 -16.90
CA LEU A 496 36.34 -23.51 -17.28
C LEU A 496 37.78 -23.97 -17.15
N GLN A 497 38.65 -23.56 -18.08
CA GLN A 497 40.09 -23.65 -17.97
C GLN A 497 40.67 -22.23 -18.00
N GLY A 498 41.09 -21.72 -16.86
CA GLY A 498 41.28 -20.31 -16.68
C GLY A 498 39.97 -19.55 -16.86
N ARG A 499 39.93 -18.55 -17.75
CA ARG A 499 38.71 -17.81 -18.10
C ARG A 499 37.94 -18.36 -19.30
N ASP A 500 38.54 -19.33 -20.03
CA ASP A 500 37.93 -19.90 -21.23
C ASP A 500 36.97 -21.02 -20.88
N ARG A 501 35.76 -20.95 -21.41
CA ARG A 501 34.77 -22.02 -21.28
C ARG A 501 35.18 -23.19 -22.16
N THR A 502 35.48 -24.34 -21.52
CA THR A 502 35.89 -25.58 -22.22
C THR A 502 34.73 -26.53 -22.44
N ALA A 503 33.73 -26.50 -21.56
CA ALA A 503 32.53 -27.28 -21.73
C ALA A 503 31.29 -26.59 -21.08
N GLU A 504 30.12 -26.92 -21.62
CA GLU A 504 28.83 -26.56 -21.07
C GLU A 504 27.98 -27.81 -20.91
N TYR A 505 27.54 -28.06 -19.70
CA TYR A 505 26.61 -29.15 -19.36
C TYR A 505 25.21 -28.59 -19.16
N ARG A 506 24.23 -29.30 -19.69
CA ARG A 506 22.82 -29.10 -19.35
C ARG A 506 22.40 -30.14 -18.32
N VAL A 507 22.15 -29.70 -17.10
CA VAL A 507 21.70 -30.53 -15.98
C VAL A 507 20.18 -30.41 -15.87
N ARG A 508 19.50 -31.55 -16.00
CA ARG A 508 18.05 -31.67 -15.87
C ARG A 508 17.73 -32.38 -14.58
N SER A 509 16.93 -31.73 -13.73
CA SER A 509 16.42 -32.29 -12.48
C SER A 509 14.91 -32.43 -12.54
N THR A 510 14.40 -33.58 -12.10
CA THR A 510 12.94 -33.82 -11.94
C THR A 510 12.70 -34.40 -10.58
N TYR A 511 11.81 -33.84 -9.80
CA TYR A 511 11.49 -34.38 -8.48
C TYR A 511 10.03 -34.16 -8.09
N GLY A 512 9.55 -35.07 -7.19
CA GLY A 512 8.32 -34.88 -6.42
C GLY A 512 8.66 -34.86 -4.92
N GLY A 513 7.85 -34.21 -4.13
CA GLY A 513 8.10 -34.09 -2.69
C GLY A 513 6.85 -33.78 -1.88
N LEU A 514 6.99 -33.93 -0.58
CA LEU A 514 5.97 -33.58 0.41
C LEU A 514 6.62 -32.84 1.56
N ASP A 515 6.17 -31.64 1.80
CA ASP A 515 6.62 -30.77 2.87
C ASP A 515 5.60 -30.68 3.99
N VAL A 516 6.07 -30.57 5.22
CA VAL A 516 5.31 -30.15 6.39
C VAL A 516 6.02 -28.93 6.97
N GLY A 517 5.28 -27.90 7.29
CA GLY A 517 5.89 -26.67 7.78
C GLY A 517 5.04 -25.93 8.79
N ARG A 518 5.66 -24.91 9.36
CA ARG A 518 5.04 -23.96 10.26
C ARG A 518 5.44 -22.53 9.90
N GLU A 519 4.45 -21.70 9.71
CA GLU A 519 4.67 -20.26 9.60
C GLU A 519 4.93 -19.65 10.98
N LEU A 520 5.97 -18.81 11.08
CA LEU A 520 6.38 -18.10 12.29
C LEU A 520 5.91 -16.65 12.21
N SER A 521 4.58 -16.46 12.36
CA SER A 521 3.92 -15.17 12.13
C SER A 521 4.19 -14.67 10.69
N ASN A 522 4.49 -13.39 10.53
CA ASN A 522 4.80 -12.79 9.23
C ASN A 522 6.32 -12.72 8.92
N TRP A 523 7.18 -13.26 9.81
CA TRP A 523 8.62 -13.06 9.70
C TRP A 523 9.41 -14.29 9.27
N GLY A 524 8.82 -15.49 9.29
CA GLY A 524 9.59 -16.67 8.95
C GLY A 524 8.76 -17.92 8.73
N GLU A 525 9.45 -18.99 8.35
CA GLU A 525 8.91 -20.32 8.10
C GLU A 525 9.94 -21.38 8.50
N MET A 526 9.45 -22.47 9.08
CA MET A 526 10.21 -23.72 9.23
C MET A 526 9.55 -24.79 8.37
N ARG A 527 10.34 -25.50 7.58
CA ARG A 527 9.86 -26.54 6.65
C ARG A 527 10.74 -27.76 6.75
N ILE A 528 10.13 -28.93 6.82
CA ILE A 528 10.80 -30.24 6.71
C ILE A 528 10.06 -31.00 5.64
N GLY A 529 10.79 -31.71 4.78
CA GLY A 529 10.16 -32.45 3.70
C GLY A 529 10.99 -33.61 3.21
N VAL A 530 10.35 -34.43 2.40
CA VAL A 530 10.97 -35.55 1.68
C VAL A 530 10.87 -35.26 0.19
N ARG A 531 11.91 -35.62 -0.54
CA ARG A 531 11.97 -35.49 -2.02
C ARG A 531 12.48 -36.76 -2.64
N ARG A 532 11.97 -37.09 -3.83
CA ARG A 532 12.51 -38.14 -4.69
C ARG A 532 12.44 -37.69 -6.13
N GLY A 533 13.49 -38.01 -6.91
CA GLY A 533 13.59 -37.62 -8.29
C GLY A 533 14.84 -38.16 -8.94
N SER A 534 15.15 -37.66 -10.13
CA SER A 534 16.34 -37.98 -10.88
C SER A 534 17.03 -36.72 -11.38
N GLU A 535 18.33 -36.81 -11.55
CA GLU A 535 19.17 -35.77 -12.15
C GLU A 535 19.98 -36.40 -13.30
N ARG A 536 20.01 -35.71 -14.44
CA ARG A 536 20.74 -36.14 -15.62
C ARG A 536 21.51 -34.99 -16.22
N SER A 537 22.81 -35.18 -16.47
CA SER A 537 23.65 -34.24 -17.20
C SER A 537 23.80 -34.64 -18.67
N ARG A 538 23.96 -33.64 -19.52
CA ARG A 538 24.34 -33.82 -20.94
C ARG A 538 25.24 -32.68 -21.38
N ILE A 539 26.17 -32.98 -22.26
CA ILE A 539 27.07 -32.00 -22.87
C ILE A 539 26.30 -31.21 -23.93
N LEU A 540 26.32 -29.87 -23.83
CA LEU A 540 25.85 -28.97 -24.88
C LEU A 540 26.99 -28.48 -25.75
N ILE A 541 28.10 -28.08 -25.11
CA ILE A 541 29.31 -27.58 -25.78
C ILE A 541 30.50 -28.26 -25.13
N GLY A 542 31.47 -28.73 -25.93
CA GLY A 542 32.68 -29.39 -25.47
C GLY A 542 32.93 -30.71 -26.15
N ASP A 543 33.90 -31.48 -25.64
CA ASP A 543 34.23 -32.81 -26.15
C ASP A 543 33.09 -33.79 -25.80
N PRO A 544 32.52 -34.49 -26.79
CA PRO A 544 31.47 -35.49 -26.57
C PRO A 544 31.89 -36.68 -25.67
N GLU A 545 33.20 -36.89 -25.47
CA GLU A 545 33.72 -37.96 -24.62
C GLU A 545 33.80 -37.58 -23.14
N LEU A 546 33.47 -36.34 -22.79
CA LEU A 546 33.38 -35.94 -21.38
C LEU A 546 32.28 -36.73 -20.62
N PRO A 547 32.47 -37.04 -19.34
CA PRO A 547 31.52 -37.82 -18.59
C PRO A 547 30.16 -37.14 -18.49
N THR A 548 29.10 -37.94 -18.63
CA THR A 548 27.69 -37.51 -18.38
C THR A 548 27.07 -38.48 -17.41
N ASP A 549 26.38 -37.97 -16.42
CA ASP A 549 25.84 -38.77 -15.32
C ASP A 549 24.32 -38.72 -15.29
N GLU A 550 23.73 -39.82 -14.84
CA GLU A 550 22.32 -39.95 -14.47
C GLU A 550 22.24 -40.66 -13.14
N PHE A 551 21.65 -40.03 -12.18
CA PHE A 551 21.52 -40.60 -10.86
C PHE A 551 20.18 -40.27 -10.21
N GLU A 552 19.70 -41.18 -9.39
CA GLU A 552 18.51 -41.01 -8.59
C GLU A 552 18.83 -40.16 -7.35
N ARG A 553 17.97 -39.17 -7.08
CA ARG A 553 18.00 -38.35 -5.90
C ARG A 553 16.87 -38.76 -4.97
N GLY A 554 17.14 -38.86 -3.68
CA GLY A 554 16.10 -39.15 -2.69
C GLY A 554 16.57 -38.84 -1.28
N GLY A 555 15.80 -38.05 -0.56
CA GLY A 555 16.27 -37.61 0.75
C GLY A 555 15.27 -36.76 1.52
N ILE A 556 15.80 -36.23 2.60
CA ILE A 556 15.12 -35.36 3.54
C ILE A 556 15.75 -33.98 3.46
N PHE A 557 14.96 -32.94 3.60
CA PHE A 557 15.49 -31.59 3.81
C PHE A 557 14.82 -30.90 5.00
N ALA A 558 15.53 -29.95 5.58
CA ALA A 558 15.02 -29.01 6.57
C ALA A 558 15.44 -27.59 6.17
N ARG A 559 14.52 -26.65 6.27
CA ARG A 559 14.77 -25.23 5.95
C ARG A 559 14.17 -24.35 7.04
N PHE A 560 14.95 -23.39 7.49
CA PHE A 560 14.52 -22.27 8.30
C PHE A 560 14.75 -20.98 7.52
N SER A 561 13.70 -20.17 7.38
CA SER A 561 13.78 -18.89 6.70
C SER A 561 13.24 -17.78 7.59
N TYR A 562 13.95 -16.68 7.65
CA TYR A 562 13.59 -15.44 8.36
C TYR A 562 13.69 -14.27 7.38
N ASP A 563 12.70 -13.39 7.33
CA ASP A 563 12.68 -12.24 6.42
C ASP A 563 11.91 -11.06 7.00
N LYS A 564 12.64 -9.99 7.30
CA LYS A 564 12.15 -8.70 7.77
C LYS A 564 12.75 -7.53 6.97
N LEU A 565 13.11 -7.79 5.70
CA LEU A 565 13.54 -6.73 4.80
C LEU A 565 12.35 -5.86 4.38
N ASP A 566 12.56 -4.54 4.32
CA ASP A 566 11.59 -3.56 3.81
C ASP A 566 11.40 -3.65 2.29
N SER A 567 12.44 -4.02 1.57
CA SER A 567 12.44 -4.25 0.13
C SER A 567 13.34 -5.42 -0.21
N ILE A 568 13.02 -6.15 -1.28
CA ILE A 568 13.88 -7.20 -1.81
C ILE A 568 14.82 -6.68 -2.91
N PHE A 569 14.54 -5.49 -3.47
CA PHE A 569 15.30 -4.97 -4.61
C PHE A 569 16.46 -4.07 -4.17
N PHE A 570 16.15 -3.06 -3.37
CA PHE A 570 17.11 -2.15 -2.75
C PHE A 570 16.75 -2.02 -1.27
N PRO A 571 17.08 -3.05 -0.45
CA PRO A 571 16.72 -3.05 0.96
C PRO A 571 17.42 -1.90 1.69
N ARG A 572 16.64 -1.15 2.46
CA ARG A 572 17.12 -0.02 3.25
C ARG A 572 17.28 -0.36 4.73
N HIS A 573 16.44 -1.26 5.23
CA HIS A 573 16.50 -1.75 6.60
C HIS A 573 15.95 -3.16 6.72
N GLY A 574 16.31 -3.82 7.82
CA GLY A 574 15.88 -5.18 8.09
C GLY A 574 16.99 -6.19 7.87
N GLN A 575 16.59 -7.44 7.92
CA GLN A 575 17.50 -8.57 7.69
C GLN A 575 16.74 -9.78 7.14
N GLN A 576 17.49 -10.62 6.43
CA GLN A 576 17.06 -11.91 5.93
C GLN A 576 18.07 -12.95 6.36
N PHE A 577 17.60 -14.12 6.77
CA PHE A 577 18.42 -15.26 7.08
C PHE A 577 17.75 -16.53 6.56
N GLU A 578 18.52 -17.39 5.92
CA GLU A 578 18.09 -18.72 5.50
C GLU A 578 19.13 -19.75 5.87
N LEU A 579 18.69 -20.88 6.40
CA LEU A 579 19.50 -22.05 6.69
C LEU A 579 18.77 -23.25 6.09
N GLN A 580 19.47 -24.02 5.26
CA GLN A 580 18.95 -25.20 4.62
C GLN A 580 19.93 -26.37 4.84
N TRP A 581 19.36 -27.50 5.16
CA TRP A 581 20.04 -28.81 5.15
C TRP A 581 19.31 -29.74 4.22
N ARG A 582 20.06 -30.51 3.45
CA ARG A 582 19.58 -31.59 2.59
C ARG A 582 20.44 -32.82 2.86
N GLY A 583 19.80 -33.96 3.12
CA GLY A 583 20.46 -35.25 3.27
C GLY A 583 19.95 -36.22 2.24
N GLU A 584 20.78 -36.57 1.27
CA GLU A 584 20.50 -37.63 0.31
C GLU A 584 20.74 -38.97 0.96
N ARG A 585 19.81 -39.92 0.79
CA ARG A 585 19.82 -41.21 1.50
C ARG A 585 19.32 -42.34 0.59
N SER A 586 20.02 -43.45 0.60
CA SER A 586 19.65 -44.65 -0.16
C SER A 586 18.28 -45.21 0.24
N ASN A 587 17.89 -45.11 1.49
CA ASN A 587 16.55 -45.49 2.00
C ASN A 587 15.41 -44.70 1.37
N PHE A 588 15.68 -43.53 0.81
CA PHE A 588 14.74 -42.71 0.05
C PHE A 588 14.95 -42.83 -1.46
N GLY A 589 15.90 -43.70 -1.89
CA GLY A 589 16.15 -44.01 -3.27
C GLY A 589 17.23 -43.18 -3.94
N ALA A 590 18.12 -42.55 -3.16
CA ALA A 590 19.32 -41.92 -3.69
C ALA A 590 20.38 -42.97 -4.03
N ASP A 591 21.09 -42.76 -5.14
CA ASP A 591 22.23 -43.60 -5.54
C ASP A 591 23.44 -43.33 -4.65
N GLU A 592 23.61 -42.10 -4.18
CA GLU A 592 24.71 -41.67 -3.32
C GLU A 592 24.18 -40.97 -2.05
N GLU A 593 24.90 -41.14 -0.90
CA GLU A 593 24.55 -40.54 0.34
C GLU A 593 25.50 -39.39 0.68
N PHE A 594 24.93 -38.18 0.88
CA PHE A 594 25.70 -37.02 1.28
C PHE A 594 24.81 -35.99 1.99
N ASP A 595 25.45 -35.10 2.73
CA ASP A 595 24.78 -33.98 3.41
C ASP A 595 25.23 -32.65 2.81
N THR A 596 24.26 -31.77 2.49
CA THR A 596 24.52 -30.40 2.04
C THR A 596 23.94 -29.42 3.03
N PHE A 597 24.74 -28.44 3.45
CA PHE A 597 24.33 -27.30 4.27
C PHE A 597 24.55 -26.01 3.50
N GLU A 598 23.57 -25.14 3.53
CA GLU A 598 23.63 -23.82 2.92
C GLU A 598 23.08 -22.77 3.87
N THR A 599 23.69 -21.60 3.92
CA THR A 599 23.21 -20.46 4.69
C THR A 599 23.39 -19.16 3.93
N THR A 600 22.41 -18.29 4.06
CA THR A 600 22.43 -16.91 3.56
C THR A 600 22.08 -15.97 4.69
N TRP A 601 22.83 -14.88 4.84
CA TRP A 601 22.51 -13.82 5.79
C TRP A 601 22.73 -12.46 5.17
N LEU A 602 21.68 -11.64 5.18
CA LEU A 602 21.70 -10.28 4.66
C LEU A 602 21.15 -9.31 5.71
N VAL A 603 21.87 -8.20 5.93
CA VAL A 603 21.48 -7.11 6.83
C VAL A 603 21.61 -5.78 6.11
N ALA A 604 20.55 -4.98 6.11
CA ALA A 604 20.52 -3.65 5.53
C ALA A 604 20.32 -2.56 6.59
N ARG A 605 21.04 -1.45 6.48
CA ARG A 605 20.91 -0.27 7.33
C ARG A 605 21.07 1.00 6.50
N SER A 606 20.11 1.91 6.63
CA SER A 606 20.15 3.21 5.94
C SER A 606 20.32 4.36 6.93
N PHE A 607 21.04 5.37 6.47
CA PHE A 607 21.25 6.65 7.12
C PHE A 607 20.92 7.74 6.10
N ASP A 608 19.75 8.36 6.21
CA ASP A 608 19.18 9.29 5.23
C ASP A 608 19.12 8.65 3.82
N ARG A 609 19.90 9.10 2.88
CA ARG A 609 19.95 8.59 1.49
C ARG A 609 20.98 7.49 1.27
N HIS A 610 21.77 7.17 2.29
CA HIS A 610 22.87 6.22 2.23
C HIS A 610 22.44 4.88 2.82
N THR A 611 22.79 3.77 2.18
CA THR A 611 22.51 2.43 2.66
C THR A 611 23.78 1.60 2.65
N LEU A 612 23.98 0.84 3.70
CA LEU A 612 25.02 -0.16 3.83
C LEU A 612 24.37 -1.52 3.98
N ILE A 613 24.84 -2.51 3.21
CA ILE A 613 24.41 -3.89 3.28
C ILE A 613 25.61 -4.77 3.57
N PHE A 614 25.46 -5.65 4.54
CA PHE A 614 26.30 -6.83 4.71
C PHE A 614 25.51 -8.03 4.20
N TRP A 615 26.14 -8.84 3.32
CA TRP A 615 25.53 -10.06 2.77
C TRP A 615 26.58 -11.16 2.73
N ALA A 616 26.29 -12.31 3.31
CA ALA A 616 27.16 -13.47 3.35
C ALA A 616 26.40 -14.75 2.95
N ASP A 617 27.04 -15.56 2.12
CA ASP A 617 26.60 -16.90 1.79
C ASP A 617 27.71 -17.90 2.10
N ALA A 618 27.35 -19.08 2.54
CA ALA A 618 28.26 -20.19 2.71
C ALA A 618 27.52 -21.52 2.49
N GLY A 619 28.24 -22.51 2.02
CA GLY A 619 27.73 -23.86 1.86
C GLY A 619 28.84 -24.90 1.92
N THR A 620 28.44 -26.11 2.31
CA THR A 620 29.33 -27.26 2.42
C THR A 620 28.56 -28.52 2.07
N THR A 621 29.18 -29.42 1.32
CA THR A 621 28.70 -30.76 1.04
C THR A 621 29.69 -31.75 1.63
N ASP A 622 29.23 -32.63 2.55
CA ASP A 622 30.00 -33.70 3.11
C ASP A 622 29.86 -34.92 2.19
N ASP A 623 30.98 -35.61 1.92
CA ASP A 623 31.09 -36.76 1.02
C ASP A 623 30.48 -36.41 -0.37
N PRO A 624 30.98 -35.32 -1.01
CA PRO A 624 30.38 -34.83 -2.25
C PRO A 624 30.53 -35.86 -3.37
N PRO A 625 29.52 -35.99 -4.26
CA PRO A 625 29.67 -36.72 -5.51
C PRO A 625 30.86 -36.17 -6.32
N GLU A 626 31.55 -37.05 -7.05
CA GLU A 626 32.69 -36.63 -7.89
C GLU A 626 32.29 -35.75 -9.08
N THR A 627 30.99 -35.49 -9.25
CA THR A 627 30.44 -34.79 -10.40
C THR A 627 30.39 -33.27 -10.19
N PRO A 628 30.91 -32.44 -11.11
CA PRO A 628 30.94 -30.97 -11.00
C PRO A 628 29.55 -30.34 -10.83
N GLU A 629 28.51 -31.02 -11.25
CA GLU A 629 27.12 -30.56 -11.20
C GLU A 629 26.63 -30.38 -9.74
N SER A 630 27.24 -31.09 -8.81
CA SER A 630 26.93 -31.01 -7.36
C SER A 630 27.65 -29.87 -6.64
N PHE A 631 28.56 -29.16 -7.32
CA PHE A 631 29.40 -28.14 -6.74
C PHE A 631 28.71 -26.79 -6.68
N PHE A 632 29.01 -26.03 -5.64
CA PHE A 632 28.72 -24.59 -5.58
C PHE A 632 29.63 -23.84 -6.55
N SER A 633 29.15 -22.70 -7.05
CA SER A 633 29.95 -21.90 -7.98
C SER A 633 29.93 -20.42 -7.62
N LEU A 634 31.08 -19.74 -7.81
CA LEU A 634 31.24 -18.31 -7.66
C LEU A 634 31.72 -17.69 -8.98
N GLY A 635 31.37 -16.44 -9.21
CA GLY A 635 31.63 -15.62 -10.38
C GLY A 635 30.36 -14.89 -10.84
N GLY A 636 30.51 -13.69 -11.41
CA GLY A 636 29.42 -12.84 -11.87
C GLY A 636 29.10 -11.67 -10.94
N PHE A 637 28.11 -10.87 -11.35
CA PHE A 637 27.73 -9.65 -10.63
C PHE A 637 27.28 -9.90 -9.20
N PHE A 638 27.90 -9.20 -8.24
CA PHE A 638 27.79 -9.43 -6.79
C PHE A 638 28.17 -10.84 -6.31
N ASN A 639 28.82 -11.62 -7.14
CA ASN A 639 29.23 -12.97 -6.81
C ASN A 639 30.72 -13.19 -7.17
N LEU A 640 31.62 -12.33 -6.72
CA LEU A 640 32.97 -12.05 -7.20
C LEU A 640 32.93 -11.36 -8.57
N SER A 641 32.44 -10.13 -8.55
CA SER A 641 32.33 -9.26 -9.75
C SER A 641 33.67 -9.11 -10.44
N GLY A 642 33.68 -9.18 -11.78
CA GLY A 642 34.92 -9.18 -12.60
C GLY A 642 35.31 -10.58 -13.05
N LEU A 643 34.85 -11.63 -12.37
CA LEU A 643 35.02 -13.02 -12.84
C LEU A 643 33.82 -13.51 -13.65
N PRO A 644 34.00 -14.35 -14.66
CA PRO A 644 32.89 -14.98 -15.37
C PRO A 644 32.01 -15.82 -14.45
N PRO A 645 30.71 -15.96 -14.73
CA PRO A 645 29.84 -16.85 -13.97
C PRO A 645 30.35 -18.30 -13.95
N GLY A 646 30.43 -18.88 -12.74
CA GLY A 646 30.94 -20.26 -12.55
C GLY A 646 32.46 -20.41 -12.61
N PHE A 647 33.22 -19.31 -12.50
CA PHE A 647 34.68 -19.31 -12.56
C PHE A 647 35.32 -20.18 -11.46
N LEU A 648 34.78 -20.13 -10.25
CA LEU A 648 35.19 -21.02 -9.15
C LEU A 648 34.06 -22.03 -8.93
N ALA A 649 34.42 -23.30 -8.72
CA ALA A 649 33.49 -24.35 -8.38
C ALA A 649 34.10 -25.28 -7.33
N GLY A 650 33.31 -25.74 -6.37
CA GLY A 650 33.74 -26.65 -5.33
C GLY A 650 32.61 -27.08 -4.39
N PRO A 651 32.78 -28.20 -3.67
CA PRO A 651 31.79 -28.69 -2.70
C PRO A 651 31.69 -27.82 -1.43
N HIS A 652 32.64 -26.91 -1.23
CA HIS A 652 32.63 -25.95 -0.12
C HIS A 652 32.81 -24.55 -0.67
N TYR A 653 32.06 -23.57 -0.15
CA TYR A 653 32.21 -22.16 -0.53
C TYR A 653 31.89 -21.22 0.61
N GLY A 654 32.41 -20.04 0.51
CA GLY A 654 32.05 -18.90 1.36
C GLY A 654 32.29 -17.59 0.63
N ILE A 655 31.36 -16.67 0.76
CA ILE A 655 31.49 -15.31 0.22
C ILE A 655 30.86 -14.29 1.16
N GLY A 656 31.57 -13.21 1.42
CA GLY A 656 31.10 -12.04 2.14
C GLY A 656 31.09 -10.81 1.23
N ARG A 657 30.07 -10.00 1.33
CA ARG A 657 29.89 -8.81 0.51
C ARG A 657 29.53 -7.62 1.38
N LEU A 658 30.14 -6.49 1.12
CA LEU A 658 29.79 -5.19 1.70
C LEU A 658 29.34 -4.28 0.56
N LEU A 659 28.05 -3.96 0.49
CA LEU A 659 27.48 -3.08 -0.51
C LEU A 659 27.18 -1.74 0.12
N TYR A 660 27.55 -0.67 -0.59
CA TYR A 660 27.14 0.67 -0.26
C TYR A 660 26.43 1.29 -1.45
N TYR A 661 25.29 1.93 -1.23
CA TYR A 661 24.64 2.74 -2.25
C TYR A 661 23.97 3.97 -1.68
N ARG A 662 23.86 4.97 -2.54
CA ARG A 662 23.18 6.22 -2.26
C ARG A 662 22.01 6.40 -3.21
N ARG A 663 20.83 6.74 -2.65
CA ARG A 663 19.68 7.15 -3.45
C ARG A 663 19.96 8.47 -4.14
N ILE A 664 19.76 8.52 -5.47
CA ILE A 664 20.00 9.67 -6.33
C ILE A 664 18.67 10.31 -6.69
N GLY A 665 18.65 11.64 -6.84
CA GLY A 665 17.46 12.39 -7.26
C GLY A 665 16.43 12.58 -6.15
N ARG A 666 15.31 13.17 -6.54
CA ARG A 666 14.14 13.42 -5.67
C ARG A 666 13.09 12.30 -5.75
N GLY A 667 13.34 11.28 -6.58
CA GLY A 667 12.38 10.24 -6.94
C GLY A 667 11.64 9.62 -5.76
N GLY A 668 10.39 9.26 -5.99
CA GLY A 668 9.50 8.67 -5.01
C GLY A 668 8.43 9.62 -4.46
N GLU A 669 8.26 10.82 -5.03
CA GLU A 669 7.17 11.73 -4.68
C GLU A 669 5.94 11.57 -5.60
N GLY A 670 6.08 10.84 -6.73
CA GLY A 670 4.99 10.53 -7.67
C GLY A 670 4.82 9.03 -7.89
N VAL A 671 3.64 8.62 -8.33
CA VAL A 671 3.27 7.21 -8.60
C VAL A 671 4.15 6.58 -9.71
N LEU A 672 4.74 7.40 -10.58
CA LEU A 672 5.60 6.98 -11.70
C LEU A 672 7.09 7.31 -11.49
N ASP A 673 7.48 7.78 -10.30
CA ASP A 673 8.88 8.09 -9.98
C ASP A 673 9.60 6.84 -9.49
N PHE A 674 10.55 6.35 -10.29
CA PHE A 674 11.36 5.18 -9.94
C PHE A 674 12.63 5.61 -9.20
N PRO A 675 12.86 5.11 -7.97
CA PRO A 675 14.07 5.40 -7.23
C PRO A 675 15.31 4.91 -7.98
N ALA A 676 16.31 5.78 -8.08
CA ALA A 676 17.60 5.45 -8.66
C ALA A 676 18.70 5.49 -7.60
N TYR A 677 19.70 4.65 -7.79
CA TYR A 677 20.79 4.42 -6.84
C TYR A 677 22.13 4.37 -7.57
N ALA A 678 23.18 4.89 -6.94
CA ALA A 678 24.55 4.63 -7.35
C ALA A 678 25.30 4.02 -6.18
N GLY A 679 26.12 3.03 -6.43
CA GLY A 679 26.77 2.29 -5.36
C GLY A 679 28.01 1.55 -5.80
N LEU A 680 28.59 0.86 -4.81
CA LEU A 680 29.75 0.01 -4.98
C LEU A 680 29.60 -1.25 -4.11
N SER A 681 30.29 -2.33 -4.48
CA SER A 681 30.50 -3.52 -3.69
C SER A 681 31.97 -3.75 -3.41
N LEU A 682 32.21 -4.39 -2.25
CA LEU A 682 33.45 -5.09 -1.93
C LEU A 682 33.06 -6.54 -1.62
N GLU A 683 33.71 -7.48 -2.26
CA GLU A 683 33.36 -8.88 -2.25
C GLU A 683 34.61 -9.70 -1.92
N ALA A 684 34.49 -10.66 -0.99
CA ALA A 684 35.57 -11.56 -0.67
C ALA A 684 35.02 -13.00 -0.53
N GLY A 685 35.58 -13.95 -1.29
CA GLY A 685 35.09 -15.32 -1.30
C GLY A 685 35.99 -16.29 -2.02
N ASN A 686 35.73 -17.58 -1.81
CA ASN A 686 36.39 -18.67 -2.52
C ASN A 686 35.53 -19.94 -2.49
N THR A 687 35.96 -20.92 -3.30
CA THR A 687 35.50 -22.31 -3.22
C THR A 687 36.69 -23.23 -2.89
N TRP A 688 36.44 -24.32 -2.19
CA TRP A 688 37.47 -25.28 -1.77
C TRP A 688 37.02 -26.70 -2.11
N LEU A 689 37.99 -27.56 -2.48
CA LEU A 689 37.73 -28.96 -2.79
C LEU A 689 37.67 -29.80 -1.53
N GLU A 690 38.50 -29.48 -0.53
CA GLU A 690 38.52 -30.19 0.76
C GLU A 690 38.20 -29.20 1.89
N ARG A 691 37.49 -29.68 2.93
CA ARG A 691 37.15 -28.87 4.10
C ARG A 691 38.40 -28.41 4.89
N SER A 692 39.48 -29.22 4.83
CA SER A 692 40.77 -28.89 5.45
C SER A 692 41.43 -27.67 4.81
N ASP A 693 41.12 -27.36 3.57
CA ASP A 693 41.73 -26.29 2.81
C ASP A 693 41.02 -24.94 3.00
N MET A 694 39.91 -24.93 3.71
CA MET A 694 39.15 -23.71 3.97
C MET A 694 39.96 -22.71 4.78
N SER A 695 40.39 -21.60 4.16
CA SER A 695 41.19 -20.55 4.79
C SER A 695 40.66 -19.17 4.42
N LEU A 696 40.72 -18.24 5.34
CA LEU A 696 40.42 -16.83 5.09
C LEU A 696 41.57 -16.14 4.34
N ASP A 697 42.78 -16.74 4.35
CA ASP A 697 43.94 -16.18 3.64
C ASP A 697 43.87 -16.42 2.11
N ASP A 698 43.05 -17.36 1.68
CA ASP A 698 42.88 -17.71 0.26
C ASP A 698 41.67 -17.04 -0.39
N LEU A 699 41.02 -16.10 0.30
CA LEU A 699 39.87 -15.41 -0.26
C LEU A 699 40.29 -14.48 -1.39
N ARG A 700 39.63 -14.60 -2.55
CA ARG A 700 39.73 -13.65 -3.63
C ARG A 700 38.95 -12.39 -3.29
N THR A 701 39.48 -11.24 -3.66
CA THR A 701 38.89 -9.92 -3.35
C THR A 701 38.49 -9.21 -4.64
N ASN A 702 37.19 -9.00 -4.81
CA ASN A 702 36.60 -8.39 -5.97
C ASN A 702 35.74 -7.17 -5.59
N GLY A 703 35.25 -6.44 -6.56
CA GLY A 703 34.33 -5.35 -6.30
C GLY A 703 33.62 -4.86 -7.55
N SER A 704 32.61 -4.04 -7.36
CA SER A 704 31.91 -3.43 -8.49
C SER A 704 31.51 -1.99 -8.20
N LEU A 705 31.30 -1.23 -9.28
CA LEU A 705 30.59 0.05 -9.28
C LEU A 705 29.29 -0.15 -10.05
N PHE A 706 28.20 0.34 -9.53
CA PHE A 706 26.91 0.15 -10.18
C PHE A 706 25.99 1.37 -10.11
N PHE A 707 25.14 1.47 -11.11
CA PHE A 707 23.95 2.30 -11.13
C PHE A 707 22.74 1.38 -11.17
N GLY A 708 21.73 1.64 -10.31
CA GLY A 708 20.55 0.81 -10.20
C GLY A 708 19.26 1.62 -10.22
N VAL A 709 18.20 1.06 -10.78
CA VAL A 709 16.86 1.65 -10.81
C VAL A 709 15.86 0.62 -10.30
N ASP A 710 15.01 1.02 -9.36
CA ASP A 710 13.89 0.21 -8.89
C ASP A 710 12.70 0.38 -9.86
N SER A 711 12.63 -0.47 -10.88
CA SER A 711 11.62 -0.40 -11.94
C SER A 711 10.39 -1.28 -11.66
N PRO A 712 9.25 -1.06 -12.34
CA PRO A 712 8.08 -1.94 -12.25
C PRO A 712 8.32 -3.39 -12.69
N LEU A 713 9.34 -3.61 -13.53
CA LEU A 713 9.74 -4.94 -14.02
C LEU A 713 10.76 -5.63 -13.09
N GLY A 714 11.20 -4.95 -12.04
CA GLY A 714 12.23 -5.38 -11.14
C GLY A 714 13.45 -4.45 -11.14
N PRO A 715 14.47 -4.74 -10.32
CA PRO A 715 15.68 -3.94 -10.25
C PRO A 715 16.49 -4.08 -11.53
N LEU A 716 16.85 -2.93 -12.11
CA LEU A 716 17.73 -2.83 -13.28
C LEU A 716 19.09 -2.28 -12.83
N TYR A 717 20.17 -2.99 -13.17
CA TYR A 717 21.54 -2.57 -12.87
C TYR A 717 22.36 -2.40 -14.14
N LEU A 718 23.19 -1.37 -14.15
CA LEU A 718 24.32 -1.20 -15.05
C LEU A 718 25.57 -1.15 -14.19
N ALA A 719 26.51 -2.07 -14.37
CA ALA A 719 27.66 -2.21 -13.48
C ALA A 719 28.97 -2.49 -14.20
N ALA A 720 30.08 -2.16 -13.54
CA ALA A 720 31.42 -2.58 -13.90
C ALA A 720 32.03 -3.31 -12.70
N GLY A 721 32.43 -4.56 -12.90
CA GLY A 721 33.12 -5.39 -11.92
C GLY A 721 34.62 -5.40 -12.15
N PHE A 722 35.37 -5.59 -11.07
CA PHE A 722 36.82 -5.62 -11.05
C PHE A 722 37.28 -6.76 -10.13
N ASP A 723 38.22 -7.55 -10.60
CA ASP A 723 38.88 -8.56 -9.79
C ASP A 723 40.25 -8.08 -9.25
N GLU A 724 40.90 -8.88 -8.42
CA GLU A 724 42.19 -8.60 -7.81
C GLU A 724 43.35 -8.52 -8.84
N ASP A 725 43.22 -9.19 -9.98
CA ASP A 725 44.20 -9.21 -11.06
C ASP A 725 44.08 -7.98 -11.99
N GLY A 726 43.03 -7.16 -11.78
CA GLY A 726 42.74 -5.94 -12.55
C GLY A 726 41.90 -6.17 -13.78
N ASP A 727 41.37 -7.35 -13.95
CA ASP A 727 40.40 -7.67 -15.02
C ASP A 727 39.06 -7.01 -14.76
N LYS A 728 38.28 -6.78 -15.81
CA LYS A 728 37.04 -6.01 -15.78
C LYS A 728 35.94 -6.75 -16.50
N ALA A 729 34.74 -6.70 -15.95
CA ALA A 729 33.54 -7.14 -16.62
C ALA A 729 32.45 -6.04 -16.52
N PHE A 730 31.65 -5.91 -17.57
CA PHE A 730 30.50 -5.01 -17.55
C PHE A 730 29.24 -5.83 -17.46
N TYR A 731 28.22 -5.32 -16.78
CA TYR A 731 26.97 -6.03 -16.57
C TYR A 731 25.78 -5.13 -16.87
N LEU A 732 24.85 -5.66 -17.65
CA LEU A 732 23.47 -5.23 -17.67
C LEU A 732 22.63 -6.33 -17.00
N PHE A 733 22.00 -6.01 -15.89
CA PHE A 733 21.26 -6.99 -15.12
C PHE A 733 19.86 -6.46 -14.82
N LEU A 734 18.83 -7.19 -15.26
CA LEU A 734 17.44 -6.99 -14.85
C LEU A 734 17.01 -8.26 -14.14
N GLY A 735 16.73 -8.15 -12.86
CA GLY A 735 16.34 -9.31 -12.10
C GLY A 735 16.74 -9.23 -10.63
N ARG A 736 16.60 -10.36 -9.94
CA ARG A 736 16.93 -10.48 -8.54
C ARG A 736 18.43 -10.71 -8.35
N THR A 737 19.04 -9.91 -7.49
CA THR A 737 20.44 -10.05 -7.07
C THR A 737 20.61 -10.68 -5.67
N PHE A 738 19.59 -10.59 -4.79
CA PHE A 738 19.62 -11.05 -3.40
C PHE A 738 18.79 -12.31 -3.18
#